data_b88329df84f2898954aa7639efab42e0
#
_entry.id   b88329df84f2898954aa7639efab42e0
#
_cell.length_a   1.000
_cell.length_b   1.000
_cell.length_c   1.000
_cell.angle_alpha   90.00
_cell.angle_beta   90.00
_cell.angle_gamma   90.00
#
_symmetry.space_group_name_H-M   'P 1'
#
loop_
_entity.id
_entity.type
_entity.pdbx_description
1 polymer ?
#
loop_
_entity_poly.entity_id
_entity_poly.type
_entity_poly.pdbx_seq_one_letter_code
_entity_poly.pdbx_strand_id
1 'polypeptide(L)'
;MNLSSKILLLLLTINIVCLSSSATPLYTSVSTTRPTLLTEMLRLQKQHGIHFVYDSALQLDKTYNGPDLSLMTLSKALKYLFHQSGIEYRQINNNIMLRLSAKPVQQTEIERKATFTLRGLISDTQGEPIVNATIFDLISKDGTLSDSRGRYLLHLPEGRHRLRVSSIGCEADTLDVYIRSNSSHNFQLAQTVELKEVVVTEDMNSPVLTTQTGKRTFTAKDINNGFALLSSPDLVKTIQNTSGVASGVDLVSGLYVHGGGSDENLFLLDGTPLYQTNHSLGLFSAFNSDIIKNVDFYKSGFPARYSGRISSITDVRTRDGNMEKVKGTASIGLLDGRIQVEGPISKNRTSFNISLRRSWMDLLLRPACAIANKGNEEKYNLGYMFHDFNAKLTHHVNNHTTLWTSLYSGYDNYSVIDKSMWGDNVNDTENRMTWGNLNATLGGDFQISSTLLMQTMLTATYSHSRQKYNEEDYDIVERGGHRRNYLDTRLNSTQMIDIAAHANFNWQPTSSHHIHFGVSVTRHQFRPQTKRQSYYYGDPQIGCDTTNVISRINTVSHEATIYAEDEMRINERLSTNIGTSLTATAVNGRTYFMLDPRLALKWQIANNASLKLSYTHMSQSIHRMSSCFLELPTDFWVPTTNEIKPTMSHQIAAGIYTQPTQRLTLSLEAYYKQSSHLLQYRHWMGFQPSAATWNRDVADGKGKSYGIEADATYTQGSTSMSMAYTLSWSRRLFKEIYPGWFADQFDNRHKINISLSHSFTQRISMYAAWTFHTGNRLTMPVGYALQPNIPGDNGYSYDYIFDCPNNFRLPSYHRLDIGANFRHTTRHGKEGIWNVSLYNAYCHLNTMYVKVRLDDNNKFQIKNYGYIPIILSVSYTLKF
;
A
#
# COMPACT_ATOMS: atom_id res chain seq x y z
N MET A 1 38.04 14.53 -18.05
CA MET A 1 37.06 13.81 -18.89
C MET A 1 36.21 12.96 -17.98
N ASN A 2 34.96 13.34 -17.79
CA ASN A 2 34.08 12.87 -16.76
C ASN A 2 33.50 11.46 -17.01
N LEU A 3 33.22 10.78 -15.94
CA LEU A 3 32.67 9.41 -15.86
C LEU A 3 31.39 9.19 -16.67
N SER A 4 30.66 10.24 -16.99
CA SER A 4 29.42 10.24 -17.77
C SER A 4 29.62 9.91 -19.26
N SER A 5 30.81 10.17 -19.81
CA SER A 5 31.11 9.87 -21.23
C SER A 5 31.47 8.39 -21.48
N LYS A 6 31.85 7.65 -20.45
CA LYS A 6 32.18 6.22 -20.55
C LYS A 6 30.96 5.31 -20.46
N ILE A 7 29.90 5.75 -19.80
CA ILE A 7 28.61 5.00 -19.69
C ILE A 7 27.80 5.12 -20.98
N LEU A 8 27.89 6.25 -21.68
CA LEU A 8 27.19 6.44 -22.95
C LEU A 8 27.88 5.64 -24.10
N LEU A 9 29.17 5.41 -24.01
CA LEU A 9 29.91 4.61 -24.99
C LEU A 9 29.68 3.09 -24.79
N LEU A 10 29.37 2.66 -23.59
CA LEU A 10 29.11 1.25 -23.27
C LEU A 10 27.68 0.81 -23.70
N LEU A 11 26.73 1.74 -23.82
CA LEU A 11 25.39 1.49 -24.31
C LEU A 11 25.26 1.49 -25.83
N LEU A 12 26.24 2.03 -26.53
CA LEU A 12 26.30 2.06 -28.02
C LEU A 12 27.05 0.87 -28.63
N THR A 13 27.81 0.10 -27.84
CA THR A 13 28.60 -1.02 -28.35
C THR A 13 27.92 -2.38 -28.28
N ILE A 14 26.68 -2.47 -27.75
CA ILE A 14 25.91 -3.74 -27.63
C ILE A 14 25.04 -4.02 -28.88
N ASN A 15 24.95 -3.11 -29.84
CA ASN A 15 24.07 -3.27 -31.01
C ASN A 15 24.77 -3.60 -32.34
N ILE A 16 26.03 -4.00 -32.36
CA ILE A 16 26.72 -4.33 -33.63
C ILE A 16 27.53 -5.64 -33.48
N VAL A 17 26.91 -6.72 -33.08
CA VAL A 17 27.48 -8.07 -33.31
C VAL A 17 26.34 -9.06 -33.51
N CYS A 18 25.81 -9.10 -34.70
CA CYS A 18 25.14 -10.27 -35.27
C CYS A 18 24.85 -10.06 -36.75
N LEU A 19 25.86 -10.03 -37.58
CA LEU A 19 25.74 -10.25 -39.03
C LEU A 19 27.09 -10.61 -39.61
N SER A 20 27.51 -11.86 -39.50
CA SER A 20 28.40 -12.50 -40.48
C SER A 20 28.50 -14.01 -40.16
N SER A 21 27.89 -14.83 -40.94
CA SER A 21 28.39 -16.19 -41.20
C SER A 21 28.05 -16.60 -42.62
N SER A 22 29.06 -16.49 -43.42
CA SER A 22 29.65 -17.38 -44.42
C SER A 22 28.77 -18.42 -45.12
N ALA A 23 28.77 -18.30 -46.43
CA ALA A 23 28.29 -19.30 -47.40
C ALA A 23 29.39 -20.35 -47.65
N THR A 24 29.00 -21.61 -47.70
CA THR A 24 29.79 -22.71 -48.30
C THR A 24 29.10 -23.29 -49.50
N PRO A 25 29.86 -23.73 -50.54
CA PRO A 25 29.26 -24.10 -51.84
C PRO A 25 28.79 -25.55 -51.85
N LEU A 26 27.68 -25.74 -52.57
CA LEU A 26 27.06 -27.04 -52.83
C LEU A 26 27.62 -27.65 -54.13
N TYR A 27 28.07 -28.88 -54.00
CA TYR A 27 28.33 -29.76 -55.14
C TYR A 27 27.00 -30.36 -55.69
N THR A 28 26.89 -30.38 -57.01
CA THR A 28 25.79 -30.97 -57.75
C THR A 28 25.90 -32.49 -57.89
N SER A 29 24.82 -33.22 -57.50
CA SER A 29 24.52 -34.54 -57.98
C SER A 29 23.21 -34.53 -58.76
N VAL A 30 23.25 -34.95 -59.98
CA VAL A 30 22.12 -35.06 -60.87
C VAL A 30 21.27 -36.26 -60.45
N SER A 31 20.07 -36.04 -59.96
CA SER A 31 19.05 -37.10 -59.78
C SER A 31 17.79 -36.64 -60.52
N THR A 32 17.24 -37.54 -61.33
CA THR A 32 16.02 -37.36 -62.14
C THR A 32 14.76 -37.27 -61.28
N THR A 33 14.66 -36.20 -60.53
CA THR A 33 13.46 -35.82 -59.83
C THR A 33 12.83 -34.56 -60.48
N ARG A 34 11.47 -34.54 -60.56
CA ARG A 34 10.74 -33.38 -61.10
C ARG A 34 11.13 -32.11 -60.34
N PRO A 35 11.30 -30.97 -61.01
CA PRO A 35 11.78 -29.75 -60.36
C PRO A 35 10.74 -29.24 -59.34
N THR A 36 11.24 -28.64 -58.27
CA THR A 36 10.41 -27.93 -57.27
C THR A 36 10.11 -26.49 -57.73
N LEU A 37 9.10 -25.88 -57.12
CA LEU A 37 8.83 -24.46 -57.31
C LEU A 37 10.08 -23.59 -57.10
N LEU A 38 10.86 -23.90 -56.07
CA LEU A 38 12.12 -23.21 -55.76
C LEU A 38 13.14 -23.37 -56.89
N THR A 39 13.27 -24.57 -57.46
CA THR A 39 14.19 -24.85 -58.54
C THR A 39 13.84 -24.05 -59.80
N GLU A 40 12.55 -24.00 -60.14
CA GLU A 40 12.09 -23.23 -61.29
C GLU A 40 12.15 -21.69 -61.05
N MET A 41 11.94 -21.24 -59.86
CA MET A 41 12.16 -19.82 -59.47
C MET A 41 13.63 -19.42 -59.66
N LEU A 42 14.58 -20.22 -59.19
CA LEU A 42 16.00 -19.98 -59.37
C LEU A 42 16.44 -19.99 -60.84
N ARG A 43 15.82 -20.85 -61.65
CA ARG A 43 16.02 -20.89 -63.12
C ARG A 43 15.54 -19.61 -63.79
N LEU A 44 14.31 -19.13 -63.47
CA LEU A 44 13.76 -17.91 -64.00
C LEU A 44 14.53 -16.66 -63.54
N GLN A 45 15.01 -16.67 -62.29
CA GLN A 45 15.89 -15.62 -61.77
C GLN A 45 17.16 -15.47 -62.60
N LYS A 46 17.80 -16.56 -62.91
CA LYS A 46 19.01 -16.59 -63.74
C LYS A 46 18.73 -16.24 -65.20
N GLN A 47 17.61 -16.63 -65.74
CA GLN A 47 17.24 -16.44 -67.18
C GLN A 47 16.82 -15.01 -67.47
N HIS A 48 16.10 -14.36 -66.56
CA HIS A 48 15.47 -13.06 -66.77
C HIS A 48 16.10 -11.92 -65.93
N GLY A 49 17.15 -12.16 -65.15
CA GLY A 49 17.80 -11.13 -64.33
C GLY A 49 16.89 -10.54 -63.22
N ILE A 50 15.97 -11.33 -62.64
CA ILE A 50 15.02 -10.94 -61.62
C ILE A 50 15.44 -11.51 -60.25
N HIS A 51 14.88 -10.96 -59.19
CA HIS A 51 15.07 -11.45 -57.80
C HIS A 51 13.73 -11.75 -57.21
N PHE A 52 13.58 -12.96 -56.64
CA PHE A 52 12.41 -13.31 -55.82
C PHE A 52 12.63 -12.93 -54.36
N VAL A 53 11.70 -12.18 -53.78
CA VAL A 53 11.67 -11.77 -52.39
C VAL A 53 10.47 -12.47 -51.75
N TYR A 54 10.73 -13.32 -50.76
CA TYR A 54 9.70 -14.13 -50.10
C TYR A 54 10.04 -14.41 -48.65
N ASP A 55 9.02 -14.67 -47.85
CA ASP A 55 9.14 -15.08 -46.43
C ASP A 55 9.50 -16.58 -46.34
N SER A 56 10.33 -16.93 -45.39
CA SER A 56 10.72 -18.32 -45.08
C SER A 56 9.52 -19.25 -44.76
N ALA A 57 8.35 -18.67 -44.45
CA ALA A 57 7.10 -19.40 -44.23
C ALA A 57 6.47 -19.96 -45.50
N LEU A 58 6.92 -19.56 -46.72
CA LEU A 58 6.39 -20.06 -47.98
C LEU A 58 6.98 -21.43 -48.32
N GLN A 59 6.10 -22.43 -48.44
CA GLN A 59 6.48 -23.81 -48.80
C GLN A 59 6.83 -23.91 -50.30
N LEU A 60 8.07 -23.62 -50.65
CA LEU A 60 8.59 -23.62 -52.01
C LEU A 60 9.15 -24.98 -52.45
N ASP A 61 9.17 -25.95 -51.59
CA ASP A 61 9.65 -27.34 -51.86
C ASP A 61 8.64 -28.19 -52.60
N LYS A 62 7.45 -27.66 -52.90
CA LYS A 62 6.42 -28.35 -53.64
C LYS A 62 6.87 -28.63 -55.08
N THR A 63 6.63 -29.84 -55.59
CA THR A 63 6.94 -30.24 -56.96
C THR A 63 6.16 -29.40 -57.98
N TYR A 64 6.84 -28.87 -58.95
CA TYR A 64 6.23 -28.16 -60.06
C TYR A 64 5.75 -29.13 -61.10
N ASN A 65 4.45 -29.14 -61.40
CA ASN A 65 3.80 -30.06 -62.37
C ASN A 65 3.32 -29.33 -63.64
N GLY A 66 3.78 -28.10 -63.89
CA GLY A 66 3.38 -27.30 -65.03
C GLY A 66 4.26 -27.56 -66.26
N PRO A 67 3.99 -26.83 -67.39
CA PRO A 67 4.77 -26.89 -68.62
C PRO A 67 6.19 -26.35 -68.42
N ASP A 68 7.11 -26.70 -69.33
CA ASP A 68 8.48 -26.15 -69.34
C ASP A 68 8.42 -24.60 -69.48
N LEU A 69 9.06 -23.88 -68.55
CA LEU A 69 9.06 -22.43 -68.48
C LEU A 69 10.19 -21.79 -69.31
N SER A 70 11.12 -22.56 -69.87
CA SER A 70 12.36 -22.08 -70.44
C SER A 70 12.19 -21.24 -71.71
N LEU A 71 11.09 -21.44 -72.49
CA LEU A 71 10.81 -20.72 -73.71
C LEU A 71 9.67 -19.70 -73.54
N MET A 72 9.24 -19.41 -72.28
CA MET A 72 8.10 -18.52 -72.10
C MET A 72 8.61 -17.11 -71.71
N THR A 73 7.77 -16.09 -72.03
CA THR A 73 7.99 -14.74 -71.51
C THR A 73 7.82 -14.74 -69.98
N LEU A 74 8.58 -13.89 -69.31
CA LEU A 74 8.56 -13.81 -67.81
C LEU A 74 7.15 -13.73 -67.22
N SER A 75 6.31 -12.87 -67.74
CA SER A 75 4.92 -12.73 -67.27
C SER A 75 4.09 -14.02 -67.44
N LYS A 76 4.31 -14.78 -68.52
CA LYS A 76 3.63 -16.05 -68.75
C LYS A 76 4.20 -17.15 -67.84
N ALA A 77 5.50 -17.18 -67.71
CA ALA A 77 6.21 -18.12 -66.83
C ALA A 77 5.78 -17.98 -65.37
N LEU A 78 5.71 -16.75 -64.80
CA LEU A 78 5.26 -16.47 -63.43
C LEU A 78 3.78 -16.88 -63.22
N LYS A 79 2.92 -16.66 -64.25
CA LYS A 79 1.53 -17.06 -64.18
C LYS A 79 1.37 -18.56 -64.07
N TYR A 80 2.16 -19.36 -64.84
CA TYR A 80 2.13 -20.83 -64.77
C TYR A 80 2.81 -21.34 -63.52
N LEU A 81 3.93 -20.73 -63.08
CA LEU A 81 4.68 -21.16 -61.93
C LEU A 81 3.85 -21.07 -60.64
N PHE A 82 3.09 -20.00 -60.49
CA PHE A 82 2.29 -19.78 -59.28
C PHE A 82 0.81 -20.16 -59.44
N HIS A 83 0.42 -20.71 -60.61
CA HIS A 83 -0.94 -21.20 -60.81
C HIS A 83 -1.24 -22.34 -59.85
N GLN A 84 -2.27 -22.24 -59.02
CA GLN A 84 -2.71 -23.21 -58.01
C GLN A 84 -1.69 -23.47 -56.83
N SER A 85 -0.62 -22.70 -56.78
CA SER A 85 0.36 -22.79 -55.66
C SER A 85 -0.13 -22.20 -54.36
N GLY A 86 -1.16 -21.34 -54.39
CA GLY A 86 -1.60 -20.54 -53.24
C GLY A 86 -0.68 -19.34 -52.95
N ILE A 87 0.20 -18.99 -53.90
CA ILE A 87 1.14 -17.89 -53.80
C ILE A 87 0.74 -16.80 -54.78
N GLU A 88 0.56 -15.58 -54.29
CA GLU A 88 0.40 -14.38 -55.11
C GLU A 88 1.77 -13.74 -55.31
N TYR A 89 1.97 -13.16 -56.49
CA TYR A 89 3.17 -12.41 -56.82
C TYR A 89 2.87 -10.99 -57.26
N ARG A 90 3.79 -10.06 -56.92
CA ARG A 90 3.77 -8.68 -57.38
C ARG A 90 5.15 -8.29 -57.90
N GLN A 91 5.23 -7.85 -59.16
CA GLN A 91 6.49 -7.38 -59.73
C GLN A 91 6.69 -5.89 -59.41
N ILE A 92 7.85 -5.54 -58.88
CA ILE A 92 8.30 -4.16 -58.63
C ILE A 92 9.72 -4.06 -59.19
N ASN A 93 9.86 -3.43 -60.35
CA ASN A 93 11.14 -3.40 -61.10
C ASN A 93 11.62 -4.83 -61.41
N ASN A 94 12.88 -5.15 -61.01
CA ASN A 94 13.45 -6.49 -61.17
C ASN A 94 13.15 -7.44 -59.99
N ASN A 95 12.37 -7.01 -58.99
CA ASN A 95 12.03 -7.85 -57.81
C ASN A 95 10.60 -8.41 -57.95
N ILE A 96 10.44 -9.71 -57.68
CA ILE A 96 9.17 -10.41 -57.62
C ILE A 96 8.89 -10.72 -56.17
N MET A 97 7.98 -9.98 -55.54
CA MET A 97 7.55 -10.22 -54.18
C MET A 97 6.48 -11.32 -54.14
N LEU A 98 6.68 -12.33 -53.29
CA LEU A 98 5.77 -13.44 -53.12
C LEU A 98 5.08 -13.34 -51.76
N ARG A 99 3.78 -13.60 -51.72
CA ARG A 99 3.01 -13.75 -50.48
C ARG A 99 2.01 -14.91 -50.62
N LEU A 100 1.60 -15.48 -49.48
CA LEU A 100 0.48 -16.41 -49.51
C LEU A 100 -0.77 -15.67 -49.99
N SER A 101 -1.48 -16.26 -50.96
CA SER A 101 -2.77 -15.77 -51.39
C SER A 101 -3.72 -15.83 -50.18
N ALA A 102 -4.19 -14.66 -49.78
CA ALA A 102 -5.29 -14.60 -48.85
C ALA A 102 -6.52 -15.12 -49.65
N LYS A 103 -6.85 -16.41 -49.54
CA LYS A 103 -8.19 -16.85 -49.93
C LYS A 103 -9.14 -15.87 -49.29
N PRO A 104 -10.14 -15.31 -50.04
CA PRO A 104 -11.22 -14.64 -49.37
C PRO A 104 -11.77 -15.66 -48.38
N VAL A 105 -11.61 -15.38 -47.09
CA VAL A 105 -12.34 -16.08 -46.03
C VAL A 105 -13.78 -15.83 -46.46
N GLN A 106 -14.46 -16.86 -47.00
CA GLN A 106 -15.90 -16.88 -46.94
C GLN A 106 -16.19 -16.53 -45.51
N GLN A 107 -16.79 -15.38 -45.25
CA GLN A 107 -17.45 -15.08 -44.00
C GLN A 107 -18.48 -16.20 -43.85
N THR A 108 -18.02 -17.33 -43.30
CA THR A 108 -18.90 -18.17 -42.52
C THR A 108 -19.44 -17.16 -41.50
N GLU A 109 -20.75 -16.86 -41.61
CA GLU A 109 -21.48 -16.28 -40.47
C GLU A 109 -20.94 -16.99 -39.26
N ILE A 110 -20.21 -16.22 -38.43
CA ILE A 110 -19.81 -16.71 -37.13
C ILE A 110 -21.16 -16.87 -36.44
N GLU A 111 -21.68 -18.09 -36.43
CA GLU A 111 -22.73 -18.49 -35.51
C GLU A 111 -22.18 -18.01 -34.16
N ARG A 112 -22.73 -16.92 -33.62
CA ARG A 112 -22.40 -16.45 -32.27
C ARG A 112 -22.83 -17.57 -31.36
N LYS A 113 -21.90 -18.46 -31.01
CA LYS A 113 -22.13 -19.49 -30.02
C LYS A 113 -22.68 -18.81 -28.79
N ALA A 114 -23.76 -19.35 -28.26
CA ALA A 114 -24.32 -18.85 -27.02
C ALA A 114 -23.22 -18.77 -25.95
N THR A 115 -23.16 -17.68 -25.24
CA THR A 115 -22.18 -17.51 -24.15
C THR A 115 -22.87 -17.77 -22.83
N PHE A 116 -22.27 -18.64 -22.02
CA PHE A 116 -22.77 -19.02 -20.72
C PHE A 116 -21.79 -18.59 -19.62
N THR A 117 -22.32 -18.46 -18.42
CA THR A 117 -21.55 -18.06 -17.24
C THR A 117 -21.21 -19.30 -16.41
N LEU A 118 -19.90 -19.54 -16.20
CA LEU A 118 -19.39 -20.44 -15.17
C LEU A 118 -19.01 -19.59 -13.95
N ARG A 119 -19.48 -20.00 -12.78
CA ARG A 119 -19.22 -19.34 -11.50
C ARG A 119 -18.86 -20.32 -10.40
N GLY A 120 -18.34 -19.84 -9.30
CA GLY A 120 -18.09 -20.67 -8.12
C GLY A 120 -17.22 -19.98 -7.09
N LEU A 121 -16.78 -20.76 -6.13
CA LEU A 121 -15.87 -20.39 -5.07
C LEU A 121 -14.52 -21.10 -5.29
N ILE A 122 -13.43 -20.40 -5.09
CA ILE A 122 -12.10 -20.96 -4.99
C ILE A 122 -11.66 -20.87 -3.55
N SER A 123 -11.39 -22.01 -2.94
CA SER A 123 -10.93 -22.10 -1.56
C SER A 123 -9.65 -22.95 -1.48
N ASP A 124 -8.95 -22.86 -0.37
CA ASP A 124 -7.93 -23.85 -0.04
C ASP A 124 -8.55 -25.15 0.50
N THR A 125 -7.72 -26.15 0.77
CA THR A 125 -8.15 -27.45 1.35
C THR A 125 -8.72 -27.32 2.76
N GLN A 126 -8.77 -26.11 3.33
CA GLN A 126 -9.29 -25.81 4.67
C GLN A 126 -10.60 -25.04 4.62
N GLY A 127 -11.10 -24.79 3.39
CA GLY A 127 -12.32 -24.01 3.15
C GLY A 127 -12.12 -22.51 3.22
N GLU A 128 -10.88 -22.01 3.41
CA GLU A 128 -10.58 -20.58 3.39
C GLU A 128 -10.64 -20.09 1.94
N PRO A 129 -11.45 -19.08 1.59
CA PRO A 129 -11.54 -18.56 0.24
C PRO A 129 -10.18 -17.99 -0.24
N ILE A 130 -9.77 -18.29 -1.45
CA ILE A 130 -8.55 -17.78 -2.06
C ILE A 130 -8.88 -16.53 -2.88
N VAL A 131 -8.29 -15.40 -2.49
CA VAL A 131 -8.46 -14.11 -3.15
C VAL A 131 -7.50 -14.00 -4.33
N ASN A 132 -7.97 -13.39 -5.42
CA ASN A 132 -7.15 -13.19 -6.61
C ASN A 132 -6.56 -14.48 -7.20
N ALA A 133 -7.21 -15.63 -7.01
CA ALA A 133 -6.86 -16.83 -7.77
C ALA A 133 -7.23 -16.63 -9.24
N THR A 134 -6.36 -17.05 -10.13
CA THR A 134 -6.57 -16.98 -11.58
C THR A 134 -7.33 -18.21 -12.06
N ILE A 135 -8.42 -18.02 -12.78
CA ILE A 135 -9.10 -19.05 -13.56
C ILE A 135 -8.91 -18.67 -15.03
N PHE A 136 -8.26 -19.53 -15.79
CA PHE A 136 -7.91 -19.26 -17.17
C PHE A 136 -8.31 -20.45 -18.06
N ASP A 137 -9.03 -20.18 -19.13
CA ASP A 137 -9.34 -21.18 -20.13
C ASP A 137 -8.24 -21.29 -21.18
N LEU A 138 -7.60 -22.45 -21.23
CA LEU A 138 -6.49 -22.73 -22.14
C LEU A 138 -6.93 -22.79 -23.61
N ILE A 139 -8.25 -22.91 -23.89
CA ILE A 139 -8.82 -23.02 -25.24
C ILE A 139 -9.23 -21.64 -25.75
N SER A 140 -10.12 -20.92 -25.07
CA SER A 140 -10.59 -19.60 -25.50
C SER A 140 -9.59 -18.47 -25.20
N LYS A 141 -8.62 -18.73 -24.32
CA LYS A 141 -7.66 -17.73 -23.81
C LYS A 141 -8.30 -16.62 -22.98
N ASP A 142 -9.49 -16.82 -22.49
CA ASP A 142 -10.19 -15.96 -21.57
C ASP A 142 -9.95 -16.39 -20.11
N GLY A 143 -9.98 -15.42 -19.21
CA GLY A 143 -9.77 -15.70 -17.78
C GLY A 143 -10.40 -14.64 -16.89
N THR A 144 -10.45 -14.94 -15.60
CA THR A 144 -10.95 -14.06 -14.56
C THR A 144 -10.19 -14.30 -13.26
N LEU A 145 -10.34 -13.39 -12.31
CA LEU A 145 -9.80 -13.51 -10.96
C LEU A 145 -10.91 -13.77 -9.96
N SER A 146 -10.61 -14.53 -8.92
CA SER A 146 -11.50 -14.59 -7.77
C SER A 146 -11.49 -13.28 -7.01
N ASP A 147 -12.65 -12.89 -6.50
CA ASP A 147 -12.84 -11.70 -5.71
C ASP A 147 -12.30 -11.87 -4.27
N SER A 148 -12.53 -10.87 -3.43
CA SER A 148 -12.12 -10.85 -2.03
C SER A 148 -12.72 -11.96 -1.16
N ARG A 149 -13.72 -12.67 -1.66
CA ARG A 149 -14.37 -13.81 -1.02
C ARG A 149 -14.10 -15.12 -1.74
N GLY A 150 -13.12 -15.14 -2.66
CA GLY A 150 -12.78 -16.30 -3.45
C GLY A 150 -13.79 -16.65 -4.53
N ARG A 151 -14.81 -15.82 -4.79
CA ARG A 151 -15.81 -16.08 -5.82
C ARG A 151 -15.29 -15.66 -7.17
N TYR A 152 -15.60 -16.43 -8.20
CA TYR A 152 -15.25 -16.12 -9.57
C TYR A 152 -16.46 -16.20 -10.49
N LEU A 153 -16.36 -15.50 -11.60
CA LEU A 153 -17.32 -15.52 -12.68
C LEU A 153 -16.56 -15.45 -14.01
N LEU A 154 -16.80 -16.43 -14.88
CA LEU A 154 -16.14 -16.57 -16.17
C LEU A 154 -17.19 -16.79 -17.25
N HIS A 155 -17.20 -15.96 -18.31
CA HIS A 155 -18.04 -16.11 -19.47
C HIS A 155 -17.34 -16.97 -20.52
N LEU A 156 -17.97 -18.08 -20.91
CA LEU A 156 -17.43 -19.01 -21.87
C LEU A 156 -18.45 -19.29 -23.00
N PRO A 157 -18.02 -19.36 -24.27
CA PRO A 157 -18.90 -19.80 -25.36
C PRO A 157 -19.33 -21.26 -25.15
N GLU A 158 -20.42 -21.66 -25.77
CA GLU A 158 -20.83 -23.07 -25.76
C GLU A 158 -19.73 -23.98 -26.33
N GLY A 159 -19.35 -25.03 -25.60
CA GLY A 159 -18.35 -25.98 -26.05
C GLY A 159 -17.49 -26.62 -24.97
N ARG A 160 -16.40 -27.24 -25.41
CA ARG A 160 -15.37 -27.79 -24.53
C ARG A 160 -14.40 -26.70 -24.11
N HIS A 161 -14.06 -26.70 -22.81
CA HIS A 161 -13.12 -25.77 -22.20
C HIS A 161 -12.17 -26.57 -21.31
N ARG A 162 -10.92 -26.10 -21.22
CA ARG A 162 -9.91 -26.59 -20.27
C ARG A 162 -9.49 -25.47 -19.36
N LEU A 163 -10.06 -25.45 -18.18
CA LEU A 163 -9.84 -24.41 -17.18
C LEU A 163 -8.63 -24.78 -16.33
N ARG A 164 -7.70 -23.84 -16.22
CA ARG A 164 -6.60 -23.90 -15.24
C ARG A 164 -6.86 -22.90 -14.15
N VAL A 165 -6.87 -23.40 -12.90
CA VAL A 165 -7.02 -22.56 -11.70
C VAL A 165 -5.71 -22.56 -10.95
N SER A 166 -5.20 -21.39 -10.62
CA SER A 166 -3.90 -21.22 -9.95
C SER A 166 -3.91 -20.04 -8.99
N SER A 167 -3.13 -20.15 -7.94
CA SER A 167 -2.85 -19.05 -7.00
C SER A 167 -1.44 -19.20 -6.45
N ILE A 168 -0.84 -18.07 -6.04
CA ILE A 168 0.51 -18.05 -5.48
C ILE A 168 0.53 -18.88 -4.18
N GLY A 169 1.43 -19.86 -4.09
CA GLY A 169 1.55 -20.74 -2.94
C GLY A 169 0.57 -21.93 -2.93
N CYS A 170 -0.16 -22.15 -4.02
CA CYS A 170 -1.05 -23.29 -4.20
C CYS A 170 -0.64 -24.11 -5.43
N GLU A 171 -0.94 -25.41 -5.40
CA GLU A 171 -0.86 -26.25 -6.60
C GLU A 171 -1.96 -25.87 -7.57
N ALA A 172 -1.60 -25.72 -8.86
CA ALA A 172 -2.59 -25.44 -9.88
C ALA A 172 -3.46 -26.64 -10.17
N ASP A 173 -4.77 -26.45 -10.29
CA ASP A 173 -5.73 -27.45 -10.69
C ASP A 173 -6.19 -27.24 -12.13
N THR A 174 -6.56 -28.30 -12.82
CA THR A 174 -7.03 -28.24 -14.22
C THR A 174 -8.29 -29.07 -14.38
N LEU A 175 -9.35 -28.42 -14.89
CA LEU A 175 -10.67 -29.02 -15.14
C LEU A 175 -11.02 -28.99 -16.62
N ASP A 176 -11.34 -30.11 -17.19
CA ASP A 176 -11.99 -30.21 -18.51
C ASP A 176 -13.53 -30.17 -18.32
N VAL A 177 -14.18 -29.16 -18.88
CA VAL A 177 -15.62 -28.94 -18.75
C VAL A 177 -16.27 -28.70 -20.10
N TYR A 178 -17.53 -29.13 -20.26
CA TYR A 178 -18.37 -28.80 -21.42
C TYR A 178 -19.49 -27.86 -20.99
N ILE A 179 -19.49 -26.63 -21.50
CA ILE A 179 -20.44 -25.59 -21.16
C ILE A 179 -21.62 -25.60 -22.16
N ARG A 180 -22.85 -25.76 -21.65
CA ARG A 180 -24.12 -25.73 -22.40
C ARG A 180 -25.15 -24.80 -21.76
N SER A 181 -24.95 -24.37 -20.54
CA SER A 181 -25.84 -23.52 -19.75
C SER A 181 -25.04 -22.84 -18.65
N ASN A 182 -25.64 -21.83 -18.01
CA ASN A 182 -25.06 -21.24 -16.81
C ASN A 182 -24.89 -22.31 -15.75
N SER A 183 -23.66 -22.46 -15.24
CA SER A 183 -23.28 -23.54 -14.35
C SER A 183 -22.43 -23.01 -13.19
N SER A 184 -22.28 -23.80 -12.13
CA SER A 184 -21.39 -23.48 -11.02
C SER A 184 -20.44 -24.63 -10.72
N HIS A 185 -19.18 -24.30 -10.43
CA HIS A 185 -18.17 -25.23 -9.99
C HIS A 185 -17.27 -24.59 -8.95
N ASN A 186 -17.03 -25.28 -7.83
CA ASN A 186 -16.12 -24.79 -6.79
C ASN A 186 -14.77 -25.50 -6.94
N PHE A 187 -13.69 -24.74 -6.84
CA PHE A 187 -12.33 -25.28 -6.86
C PHE A 187 -11.73 -25.28 -5.47
N GLN A 188 -10.96 -26.29 -5.17
CA GLN A 188 -10.23 -26.42 -3.92
C GLN A 188 -8.75 -26.65 -4.21
N LEU A 189 -7.90 -25.63 -3.94
CA LEU A 189 -6.48 -25.70 -4.22
C LEU A 189 -5.70 -26.16 -3.00
N ALA A 190 -4.79 -27.09 -3.19
CA ALA A 190 -3.87 -27.53 -2.16
C ALA A 190 -2.75 -26.49 -1.97
N GLN A 191 -2.41 -26.16 -0.73
CA GLN A 191 -1.26 -25.32 -0.43
C GLN A 191 0.03 -26.11 -0.68
N THR A 192 0.95 -25.52 -1.43
CA THR A 192 2.26 -26.13 -1.71
C THR A 192 3.21 -25.84 -0.55
N VAL A 193 3.67 -26.89 0.13
CA VAL A 193 4.70 -26.79 1.17
C VAL A 193 6.10 -26.73 0.56
N GLU A 194 6.28 -27.25 -0.65
CA GLU A 194 7.53 -27.22 -1.40
C GLU A 194 7.55 -26.04 -2.36
N LEU A 195 8.66 -25.31 -2.37
CA LEU A 195 9.02 -24.34 -3.41
C LEU A 195 9.38 -25.08 -4.71
N LYS A 196 8.52 -25.93 -5.23
CA LYS A 196 8.61 -26.31 -6.62
C LYS A 196 8.42 -25.05 -7.44
N GLU A 197 9.24 -24.88 -8.46
CA GLU A 197 9.13 -23.78 -9.42
C GLU A 197 7.71 -23.85 -10.04
N VAL A 198 6.77 -23.18 -9.38
CA VAL A 198 5.43 -23.00 -9.93
C VAL A 198 5.57 -21.98 -11.03
N VAL A 199 5.73 -22.48 -12.24
CA VAL A 199 5.66 -21.68 -13.46
C VAL A 199 4.22 -21.21 -13.60
N VAL A 200 3.90 -20.08 -12.96
CA VAL A 200 2.62 -19.39 -13.17
C VAL A 200 2.76 -18.63 -14.49
N THR A 201 2.42 -19.28 -15.57
CA THR A 201 2.53 -18.72 -16.93
C THR A 201 1.53 -17.59 -17.18
N GLU A 202 0.51 -17.43 -16.34
CA GLU A 202 -0.59 -16.47 -16.56
C GLU A 202 -1.15 -15.96 -15.21
N ASP A 203 -0.32 -15.24 -14.46
CA ASP A 203 -0.78 -14.57 -13.22
C ASP A 203 -1.47 -13.25 -13.59
N MET A 204 -2.80 -13.24 -13.58
CA MET A 204 -3.61 -12.04 -13.81
C MET A 204 -3.41 -10.96 -12.74
N ASN A 205 -2.82 -11.27 -11.59
CA ASN A 205 -2.38 -10.29 -10.59
C ASN A 205 -1.05 -9.64 -10.91
N SER A 206 -0.35 -10.11 -11.95
CA SER A 206 0.89 -9.49 -12.38
C SER A 206 0.69 -7.99 -12.59
N PRO A 207 1.57 -7.14 -12.10
CA PRO A 207 1.53 -5.69 -12.39
C PRO A 207 1.45 -5.37 -13.88
N VAL A 208 1.84 -6.30 -14.76
CA VAL A 208 1.72 -6.16 -16.22
C VAL A 208 0.26 -6.29 -16.68
N LEU A 209 -0.56 -7.10 -16.02
CA LEU A 209 -1.92 -7.43 -16.45
C LEU A 209 -3.02 -6.59 -15.79
N THR A 210 -2.82 -6.08 -14.57
CA THR A 210 -3.79 -5.18 -13.91
C THR A 210 -3.95 -3.85 -14.65
N THR A 211 -5.13 -3.23 -14.58
CA THR A 211 -5.41 -1.95 -15.29
C THR A 211 -4.93 -0.74 -14.50
N GLN A 212 -5.00 -0.76 -13.17
CA GLN A 212 -4.65 0.36 -12.30
C GLN A 212 -3.13 0.58 -12.26
N THR A 213 -2.69 1.85 -12.23
CA THR A 213 -1.32 2.25 -11.88
C THR A 213 -1.15 2.22 -10.36
N GLY A 214 0.04 1.96 -9.87
CA GLY A 214 0.38 2.08 -8.44
C GLY A 214 -0.41 1.18 -7.50
N LYS A 215 -1.09 0.14 -8.00
CA LYS A 215 -1.71 -0.90 -7.17
C LYS A 215 -0.67 -1.92 -6.75
N ARG A 216 -0.65 -2.27 -5.47
CA ARG A 216 0.15 -3.37 -4.92
C ARG A 216 -0.69 -4.21 -3.96
N THR A 217 -0.69 -5.50 -4.15
CA THR A 217 -1.35 -6.45 -3.25
C THR A 217 -0.31 -7.18 -2.42
N PHE A 218 -0.50 -7.22 -1.10
CA PHE A 218 0.34 -7.97 -0.17
C PHE A 218 -0.45 -9.15 0.36
N THR A 219 0.13 -10.34 0.29
CA THR A 219 -0.42 -11.54 0.92
C THR A 219 0.07 -11.65 2.37
N ALA A 220 -0.58 -12.50 3.17
CA ALA A 220 -0.10 -12.83 4.50
C ALA A 220 1.36 -13.33 4.50
N LYS A 221 1.78 -14.04 3.44
CA LYS A 221 3.15 -14.53 3.26
C LYS A 221 4.14 -13.38 3.05
N ASP A 222 3.78 -12.37 2.26
CA ASP A 222 4.64 -11.21 2.00
C ASP A 222 4.89 -10.41 3.28
N ILE A 223 3.86 -10.25 4.12
CA ILE A 223 3.96 -9.55 5.41
C ILE A 223 4.79 -10.38 6.40
N ASN A 224 4.51 -11.68 6.54
CA ASN A 224 5.17 -12.53 7.53
C ASN A 224 6.60 -12.94 7.15
N ASN A 225 6.95 -12.96 5.86
CA ASN A 225 8.31 -13.18 5.39
C ASN A 225 9.11 -11.88 5.22
N GLY A 226 8.47 -10.73 5.35
CA GLY A 226 9.10 -9.43 5.37
C GLY A 226 9.93 -9.22 6.65
N PHE A 227 10.54 -8.04 6.74
CA PHE A 227 11.27 -7.65 7.94
C PHE A 227 10.32 -7.60 9.15
N ALA A 228 10.67 -8.33 10.20
CA ALA A 228 9.97 -8.31 11.48
C ALA A 228 10.63 -7.30 12.42
N LEU A 229 9.99 -6.14 12.64
CA LEU A 229 10.44 -5.18 13.62
C LEU A 229 10.32 -5.79 15.03
N LEU A 230 11.44 -5.84 15.75
CA LEU A 230 11.48 -6.44 17.09
C LEU A 230 10.85 -7.84 17.15
N SER A 231 11.10 -8.62 16.08
CA SER A 231 10.57 -9.99 15.87
C SER A 231 9.05 -10.07 15.64
N SER A 232 8.38 -8.95 15.37
CA SER A 232 6.96 -8.89 15.02
C SER A 232 6.78 -8.35 13.59
N PRO A 233 6.22 -9.13 12.64
CA PRO A 233 5.91 -8.66 11.30
C PRO A 233 4.90 -7.50 11.34
N ASP A 234 5.13 -6.46 10.54
CA ASP A 234 4.33 -5.24 10.56
C ASP A 234 3.90 -4.81 9.16
N LEU A 235 2.59 -4.63 8.96
CA LEU A 235 2.01 -4.24 7.69
C LEU A 235 2.43 -2.83 7.25
N VAL A 236 2.34 -1.84 8.14
CA VAL A 236 2.64 -0.44 7.78
C VAL A 236 4.12 -0.29 7.43
N LYS A 237 5.02 -0.97 8.16
CA LYS A 237 6.45 -1.01 7.82
C LYS A 237 6.71 -1.69 6.47
N THR A 238 5.95 -2.73 6.14
CA THR A 238 6.01 -3.38 4.82
C THR A 238 5.59 -2.41 3.70
N ILE A 239 4.52 -1.63 3.90
CA ILE A 239 4.09 -0.61 2.95
C ILE A 239 5.10 0.54 2.86
N GLN A 240 5.69 0.98 3.97
CA GLN A 240 6.73 2.01 3.99
C GLN A 240 7.97 1.64 3.16
N ASN A 241 8.23 0.35 2.94
CA ASN A 241 9.33 -0.13 2.10
C ASN A 241 9.02 -0.11 0.60
N THR A 242 7.83 0.30 0.18
CA THR A 242 7.49 0.45 -1.24
C THR A 242 7.94 1.79 -1.80
N SER A 243 8.03 1.88 -3.13
CA SER A 243 8.27 3.15 -3.82
C SER A 243 7.09 4.12 -3.66
N GLY A 244 7.36 5.43 -3.73
CA GLY A 244 6.34 6.49 -3.61
C GLY A 244 5.85 6.77 -2.20
N VAL A 245 6.35 6.06 -1.22
CA VAL A 245 6.01 6.23 0.20
C VAL A 245 7.18 6.86 0.93
N ALA A 246 7.04 8.08 1.42
CA ALA A 246 8.05 8.71 2.26
C ALA A 246 7.97 8.17 3.69
N SER A 247 9.10 8.18 4.38
CA SER A 247 9.22 7.71 5.76
C SER A 247 9.39 8.87 6.72
N GLY A 248 8.74 8.79 7.87
CA GLY A 248 9.03 9.66 9.00
C GLY A 248 10.35 9.29 9.69
N VAL A 249 10.50 9.69 10.94
CA VAL A 249 11.57 9.22 11.82
C VAL A 249 11.22 7.85 12.43
N ASP A 250 12.18 7.15 13.02
CA ASP A 250 12.05 5.75 13.46
C ASP A 250 10.81 5.42 14.32
N LEU A 251 10.41 6.30 15.21
CA LEU A 251 9.27 6.11 16.12
C LEU A 251 7.96 6.73 15.62
N VAL A 252 7.97 7.33 14.42
CA VAL A 252 6.78 7.92 13.83
C VAL A 252 6.44 7.11 12.58
N SER A 253 5.32 6.40 12.63
CA SER A 253 4.91 5.54 11.52
C SER A 253 3.81 6.15 10.67
N GLY A 254 3.80 7.46 10.50
CA GLY A 254 2.98 8.09 9.47
C GLY A 254 3.24 7.47 8.11
N LEU A 255 2.21 7.35 7.29
CA LEU A 255 2.32 6.95 5.90
C LEU A 255 2.18 8.22 5.05
N TYR A 256 3.21 8.58 4.30
CA TYR A 256 3.26 9.79 3.48
C TYR A 256 3.42 9.39 2.01
N VAL A 257 2.30 9.34 1.28
CA VAL A 257 2.28 8.82 -0.08
C VAL A 257 2.16 9.96 -1.06
N HIS A 258 3.04 10.02 -2.06
CA HIS A 258 3.05 11.05 -3.09
C HIS A 258 2.94 12.49 -2.52
N GLY A 259 3.68 12.76 -1.43
CA GLY A 259 3.69 14.06 -0.76
C GLY A 259 2.38 14.42 -0.04
N GLY A 260 1.52 13.46 0.23
CA GLY A 260 0.35 13.65 1.08
C GLY A 260 0.67 13.54 2.56
N GLY A 261 -0.16 14.14 3.41
CA GLY A 261 -0.14 13.99 4.87
C GLY A 261 -0.58 12.59 5.31
N SER A 262 -0.33 12.25 6.57
CA SER A 262 -0.74 10.95 7.10
C SER A 262 -2.26 10.80 7.22
N ASP A 263 -2.98 11.90 7.43
CA ASP A 263 -4.46 11.97 7.48
C ASP A 263 -5.11 11.87 6.09
N GLU A 264 -4.32 12.04 5.03
CA GLU A 264 -4.76 11.91 3.65
C GLU A 264 -4.82 10.45 3.16
N ASN A 265 -4.49 9.48 4.01
CA ASN A 265 -4.52 8.05 3.70
C ASN A 265 -5.75 7.38 4.32
N LEU A 266 -6.40 6.50 3.57
CA LEU A 266 -7.50 5.69 4.06
C LEU A 266 -6.99 4.29 4.44
N PHE A 267 -7.14 3.95 5.71
CA PHE A 267 -6.94 2.59 6.18
C PHE A 267 -8.29 1.95 6.48
N LEU A 268 -8.56 0.83 5.85
CA LEU A 268 -9.76 0.03 6.06
C LEU A 268 -9.38 -1.31 6.67
N LEU A 269 -10.11 -1.73 7.69
CA LEU A 269 -10.06 -3.08 8.26
C LEU A 269 -11.42 -3.74 8.08
N ASP A 270 -11.51 -4.75 7.21
CA ASP A 270 -12.78 -5.38 6.80
C ASP A 270 -13.86 -4.34 6.40
N GLY A 271 -13.44 -3.29 5.64
CA GLY A 271 -14.33 -2.24 5.16
C GLY A 271 -14.61 -1.10 6.14
N THR A 272 -14.11 -1.15 7.38
CA THR A 272 -14.30 -0.12 8.41
C THR A 272 -13.08 0.79 8.50
N PRO A 273 -13.22 2.14 8.50
CA PRO A 273 -12.11 3.06 8.66
C PRO A 273 -11.40 2.90 10.02
N LEU A 274 -10.07 2.89 9.99
CA LEU A 274 -9.21 2.86 11.17
C LEU A 274 -8.48 4.20 11.29
N TYR A 275 -8.76 4.97 12.35
CA TYR A 275 -8.22 6.32 12.54
C TYR A 275 -6.90 6.35 13.29
N GLN A 276 -6.75 5.49 14.31
CA GLN A 276 -5.48 5.29 15.00
C GLN A 276 -4.84 4.01 14.46
N THR A 277 -3.85 4.18 13.59
CA THR A 277 -3.23 3.05 12.87
C THR A 277 -1.98 2.52 13.53
N ASN A 278 -1.60 3.10 14.69
CA ASN A 278 -0.30 2.91 15.28
C ASN A 278 -0.36 2.72 16.79
N HIS A 279 0.54 1.87 17.30
CA HIS A 279 0.88 1.71 18.70
C HIS A 279 2.28 2.24 18.98
N SER A 280 2.60 2.53 20.25
CA SER A 280 3.92 3.02 20.69
C SER A 280 4.40 4.23 19.86
N LEU A 281 3.52 5.21 19.61
CA LEU A 281 3.84 6.38 18.78
C LEU A 281 4.33 6.01 17.36
N GLY A 282 4.09 4.77 16.91
CA GLY A 282 4.44 4.32 15.59
C GLY A 282 5.49 3.22 15.50
N LEU A 283 5.91 2.68 16.62
CA LEU A 283 6.81 1.52 16.63
C LEU A 283 6.13 0.27 16.06
N PHE A 284 4.84 0.06 16.35
CA PHE A 284 4.02 -1.02 15.82
C PHE A 284 2.78 -0.47 15.13
N SER A 285 2.28 -1.19 14.13
CA SER A 285 0.97 -0.90 13.55
C SER A 285 -0.16 -1.58 14.33
N ALA A 286 -1.36 -1.03 14.19
CA ALA A 286 -2.60 -1.58 14.74
C ALA A 286 -3.04 -2.89 14.06
N PHE A 287 -2.34 -3.31 13.01
CA PHE A 287 -2.68 -4.50 12.24
C PHE A 287 -1.91 -5.72 12.72
N ASN A 288 -2.60 -6.67 13.36
CA ASN A 288 -2.01 -7.95 13.73
C ASN A 288 -1.80 -8.82 12.47
N SER A 289 -0.54 -9.12 12.13
CA SER A 289 -0.19 -9.89 10.93
C SER A 289 -0.76 -11.30 10.89
N ASP A 290 -1.05 -11.91 12.05
CA ASP A 290 -1.53 -13.31 12.12
C ASP A 290 -2.96 -13.46 11.58
N ILE A 291 -3.76 -12.37 11.60
CA ILE A 291 -5.15 -12.40 11.11
C ILE A 291 -5.30 -11.87 9.68
N ILE A 292 -4.27 -11.25 9.13
CA ILE A 292 -4.37 -10.66 7.79
C ILE A 292 -4.45 -11.77 6.74
N LYS A 293 -5.38 -11.62 5.81
CA LYS A 293 -5.53 -12.46 4.63
C LYS A 293 -4.80 -11.86 3.44
N ASN A 294 -5.19 -10.66 3.06
CA ASN A 294 -4.56 -9.85 2.01
C ASN A 294 -4.76 -8.37 2.27
N VAL A 295 -3.92 -7.57 1.62
CA VAL A 295 -3.98 -6.11 1.66
C VAL A 295 -3.86 -5.58 0.26
N ASP A 296 -4.81 -4.77 -0.17
CA ASP A 296 -4.72 -3.99 -1.40
C ASP A 296 -4.29 -2.56 -1.05
N PHE A 297 -3.13 -2.17 -1.55
CA PHE A 297 -2.58 -0.83 -1.40
C PHE A 297 -2.59 -0.09 -2.73
N TYR A 298 -3.18 1.10 -2.74
CA TYR A 298 -3.26 1.97 -3.91
C TYR A 298 -2.54 3.29 -3.60
N LYS A 299 -1.54 3.67 -4.39
CA LYS A 299 -0.84 4.97 -4.35
C LYS A 299 -1.22 5.89 -5.51
N SER A 300 -1.84 5.32 -6.57
CA SER A 300 -2.38 6.03 -7.74
C SER A 300 -3.43 5.14 -8.41
N GLY A 301 -4.17 5.66 -9.38
CA GLY A 301 -5.15 4.87 -10.15
C GLY A 301 -6.27 4.26 -9.28
N PHE A 302 -6.81 5.03 -8.35
CA PHE A 302 -7.80 4.53 -7.38
C PHE A 302 -9.12 4.13 -8.04
N PRO A 303 -9.69 2.96 -7.70
CA PRO A 303 -11.06 2.62 -8.07
C PRO A 303 -12.10 3.60 -7.50
N ALA A 304 -13.21 3.85 -8.22
CA ALA A 304 -14.23 4.83 -7.82
C ALA A 304 -14.94 4.46 -6.51
N ARG A 305 -14.95 3.20 -6.12
CA ARG A 305 -15.53 2.72 -4.86
C ARG A 305 -14.86 3.28 -3.59
N TYR A 306 -13.64 3.81 -3.69
CA TYR A 306 -12.96 4.41 -2.56
C TYR A 306 -13.03 5.94 -2.64
N SER A 307 -13.53 6.59 -1.62
CA SER A 307 -13.68 8.04 -1.52
C SER A 307 -13.21 8.55 -0.15
N GLY A 308 -13.19 9.87 0.04
CA GLY A 308 -12.98 10.53 1.33
C GLY A 308 -11.52 10.69 1.75
N ARG A 309 -10.53 10.33 0.90
CA ARG A 309 -9.08 10.59 1.13
C ARG A 309 -8.39 10.91 -0.18
N ILE A 310 -7.28 11.67 -0.10
CA ILE A 310 -6.64 12.28 -1.26
C ILE A 310 -5.22 11.75 -1.55
N SER A 311 -4.72 10.76 -0.79
CA SER A 311 -3.33 10.30 -0.94
C SER A 311 -3.20 8.81 -1.25
N SER A 312 -3.63 7.92 -0.38
CA SER A 312 -3.57 6.48 -0.60
C SER A 312 -4.72 5.72 0.05
N ILE A 313 -4.91 4.48 -0.41
CA ILE A 313 -5.90 3.56 0.14
C ILE A 313 -5.18 2.28 0.55
N THR A 314 -5.41 1.82 1.77
CA THR A 314 -4.95 0.53 2.29
C THR A 314 -6.17 -0.26 2.75
N ASP A 315 -6.61 -1.22 1.96
CA ASP A 315 -7.75 -2.08 2.26
C ASP A 315 -7.26 -3.42 2.81
N VAL A 316 -7.40 -3.59 4.13
CA VAL A 316 -6.93 -4.77 4.88
C VAL A 316 -8.11 -5.71 5.13
N ARG A 317 -7.95 -6.96 4.69
CA ARG A 317 -8.96 -8.00 4.91
C ARG A 317 -8.41 -9.06 5.82
N THR A 318 -9.23 -9.43 6.81
CA THR A 318 -8.90 -10.46 7.77
C THR A 318 -9.37 -11.83 7.29
N ARG A 319 -8.75 -12.89 7.83
CA ARG A 319 -9.08 -14.29 7.52
C ARG A 319 -10.44 -14.66 8.07
N ASP A 320 -11.18 -15.46 7.31
CA ASP A 320 -12.53 -15.88 7.67
C ASP A 320 -12.55 -17.02 8.69
N GLY A 321 -11.41 -17.67 8.90
CA GLY A 321 -11.24 -18.79 9.84
C GLY A 321 -11.44 -20.14 9.17
N ASN A 322 -10.79 -21.17 9.73
CA ASN A 322 -10.77 -22.51 9.20
C ASN A 322 -12.14 -23.19 9.34
N MET A 323 -12.70 -23.74 8.25
CA MET A 323 -14.01 -24.40 8.22
C MET A 323 -13.95 -25.89 8.60
N GLU A 324 -12.75 -26.49 8.66
CA GLU A 324 -12.57 -27.93 8.81
C GLU A 324 -12.10 -28.34 10.20
N LYS A 325 -11.11 -27.64 10.75
CA LYS A 325 -10.46 -27.99 12.01
C LYS A 325 -9.97 -26.75 12.77
N VAL A 326 -9.84 -26.90 14.09
CA VAL A 326 -9.27 -25.85 14.93
C VAL A 326 -7.77 -25.78 14.70
N LYS A 327 -7.26 -24.57 14.50
CA LYS A 327 -5.85 -24.22 14.37
C LYS A 327 -5.55 -22.98 15.18
N GLY A 328 -4.30 -22.79 15.49
CA GLY A 328 -3.89 -21.57 16.18
C GLY A 328 -2.40 -21.28 16.05
N THR A 329 -2.06 -20.07 16.39
CA THR A 329 -0.70 -19.56 16.47
C THR A 329 -0.53 -18.85 17.80
N ALA A 330 0.50 -19.21 18.56
CA ALA A 330 0.91 -18.47 19.76
C ALA A 330 2.35 -18.01 19.56
N SER A 331 2.59 -16.71 19.79
CA SER A 331 3.91 -16.10 19.63
C SER A 331 4.25 -15.27 20.85
N ILE A 332 5.50 -15.39 21.30
CA ILE A 332 6.07 -14.59 22.36
C ILE A 332 7.38 -13.95 21.88
N GLY A 333 7.43 -12.64 21.93
CA GLY A 333 8.59 -11.84 21.53
C GLY A 333 9.15 -11.01 22.68
N LEU A 334 10.15 -10.20 22.38
CA LEU A 334 10.80 -9.34 23.37
C LEU A 334 9.85 -8.33 24.00
N LEU A 335 8.98 -7.70 23.19
CA LEU A 335 8.13 -6.60 23.64
C LEU A 335 6.65 -6.92 23.62
N ASP A 336 6.21 -7.95 22.90
CA ASP A 336 4.82 -8.31 22.73
C ASP A 336 4.60 -9.83 22.73
N GLY A 337 3.36 -10.22 22.99
CA GLY A 337 2.88 -11.58 22.79
C GLY A 337 1.53 -11.54 22.10
N ARG A 338 1.28 -12.58 21.33
CA ARG A 338 0.06 -12.71 20.53
C ARG A 338 -0.40 -14.15 20.47
N ILE A 339 -1.69 -14.32 20.43
CA ILE A 339 -2.35 -15.60 20.23
C ILE A 339 -3.46 -15.43 19.22
N GLN A 340 -3.58 -16.38 18.31
CA GLN A 340 -4.67 -16.44 17.34
C GLN A 340 -5.21 -17.87 17.33
N VAL A 341 -6.52 -17.99 17.32
CA VAL A 341 -7.22 -19.28 17.23
C VAL A 341 -8.35 -19.16 16.23
N GLU A 342 -8.43 -20.10 15.32
CA GLU A 342 -9.47 -20.19 14.31
C GLU A 342 -10.01 -21.62 14.20
N GLY A 343 -11.26 -21.77 13.79
CA GLY A 343 -11.84 -23.08 13.62
C GLY A 343 -13.33 -23.07 13.30
N PRO A 344 -13.91 -24.26 13.01
CA PRO A 344 -15.33 -24.38 12.75
C PRO A 344 -16.14 -24.36 14.06
N ILE A 345 -17.23 -23.58 14.06
CA ILE A 345 -18.34 -23.78 14.99
C ILE A 345 -19.26 -24.86 14.42
N SER A 346 -19.49 -24.82 13.10
CA SER A 346 -20.17 -25.87 12.35
C SER A 346 -19.38 -26.11 11.06
N LYS A 347 -18.89 -27.33 10.85
CA LYS A 347 -18.08 -27.71 9.69
C LYS A 347 -18.74 -27.28 8.37
N ASN A 348 -17.95 -26.66 7.49
CA ASN A 348 -18.36 -26.19 6.17
C ASN A 348 -19.50 -25.14 6.18
N ARG A 349 -19.89 -24.60 7.35
CA ARG A 349 -20.96 -23.60 7.46
C ARG A 349 -20.57 -22.38 8.27
N THR A 350 -19.93 -22.57 9.42
CA THR A 350 -19.63 -21.45 10.33
C THR A 350 -18.23 -21.59 10.88
N SER A 351 -17.41 -20.57 10.67
CA SER A 351 -16.08 -20.48 11.25
C SER A 351 -15.90 -19.25 12.10
N PHE A 352 -14.96 -19.30 13.00
CA PHE A 352 -14.49 -18.17 13.78
C PHE A 352 -12.98 -17.97 13.64
N ASN A 353 -12.54 -16.73 13.83
CA ASN A 353 -11.13 -16.36 13.96
C ASN A 353 -11.02 -15.32 15.08
N ILE A 354 -10.28 -15.61 16.13
CA ILE A 354 -10.09 -14.74 17.28
C ILE A 354 -8.60 -14.56 17.52
N SER A 355 -8.19 -13.33 17.79
CA SER A 355 -6.79 -12.99 18.04
C SER A 355 -6.68 -11.95 19.15
N LEU A 356 -5.66 -12.10 19.99
CA LEU A 356 -5.25 -11.16 21.02
C LEU A 356 -3.76 -10.89 20.87
N ARG A 357 -3.38 -9.62 20.93
CA ARG A 357 -1.97 -9.16 21.02
C ARG A 357 -1.85 -8.19 22.20
N ARG A 358 -0.78 -8.28 23.00
CA ARG A 358 -0.47 -7.34 24.08
C ARG A 358 1.04 -7.10 24.14
N SER A 359 1.43 -5.85 24.35
CA SER A 359 2.80 -5.53 24.74
C SER A 359 2.95 -5.60 26.26
N TRP A 360 4.15 -5.92 26.71
CA TRP A 360 4.51 -5.93 28.13
C TRP A 360 5.65 -4.99 28.49
N MET A 361 5.77 -3.89 27.73
CA MET A 361 6.77 -2.86 28.02
C MET A 361 6.60 -2.26 29.42
N ASP A 362 5.36 -2.14 29.91
CA ASP A 362 5.04 -1.73 31.28
C ASP A 362 5.68 -2.64 32.34
N LEU A 363 5.73 -3.94 32.10
CA LEU A 363 6.34 -4.92 32.99
C LEU A 363 7.87 -4.85 32.99
N LEU A 364 8.48 -4.40 31.88
CA LEU A 364 9.94 -4.24 31.75
C LEU A 364 10.41 -2.87 32.23
N LEU A 365 9.66 -1.80 31.94
CA LEU A 365 10.06 -0.43 32.25
C LEU A 365 9.98 -0.13 33.77
N ARG A 366 8.95 -0.62 34.48
CA ARG A 366 8.80 -0.36 35.92
C ARG A 366 9.98 -0.82 36.76
N PRO A 367 10.48 -2.07 36.65
CA PRO A 367 11.67 -2.50 37.35
C PRO A 367 12.92 -1.69 36.95
N ALA A 368 13.05 -1.38 35.63
CA ALA A 368 14.16 -0.58 35.12
C ALA A 368 14.19 0.83 35.75
N CYS A 369 13.02 1.51 35.81
CA CYS A 369 12.88 2.79 36.48
C CYS A 369 13.18 2.69 37.98
N ALA A 370 12.71 1.64 38.65
CA ALA A 370 12.97 1.43 40.10
C ALA A 370 14.48 1.28 40.39
N ILE A 371 15.21 0.61 39.50
CA ILE A 371 16.67 0.49 39.60
C ILE A 371 17.35 1.84 39.33
N ALA A 372 16.92 2.56 38.26
CA ALA A 372 17.51 3.85 37.86
C ALA A 372 17.26 4.95 38.91
N ASN A 373 16.13 4.90 39.62
CA ASN A 373 15.77 5.87 40.67
C ASN A 373 16.45 5.66 42.01
N LYS A 374 17.21 4.56 42.16
CA LYS A 374 17.83 4.24 43.43
C LYS A 374 18.91 5.25 43.77
N GLY A 375 18.69 6.00 44.87
CA GLY A 375 19.60 7.03 45.34
C GLY A 375 19.49 8.40 44.67
N ASN A 376 18.53 8.60 43.79
CA ASN A 376 18.29 9.89 43.11
C ASN A 376 17.17 10.67 43.79
N GLU A 377 17.31 12.00 43.86
CA GLU A 377 16.25 12.93 44.28
C GLU A 377 15.16 13.06 43.21
N GLU A 378 15.53 12.98 41.94
CA GLU A 378 14.60 12.91 40.84
C GLU A 378 14.18 11.45 40.60
N LYS A 379 12.88 11.19 40.54
CA LYS A 379 12.31 9.87 40.38
C LYS A 379 11.39 9.84 39.17
N TYR A 380 11.73 8.99 38.19
CA TYR A 380 10.96 8.80 36.97
C TYR A 380 10.24 7.46 37.03
N ASN A 381 8.97 7.42 36.57
CA ASN A 381 8.24 6.20 36.33
C ASN A 381 7.65 6.24 34.95
N LEU A 382 8.10 5.35 34.07
CA LEU A 382 7.66 5.20 32.71
C LEU A 382 6.78 3.95 32.59
N GLY A 383 5.63 4.09 32.01
CA GLY A 383 4.74 2.98 31.72
C GLY A 383 4.20 3.08 30.29
N TYR A 384 4.27 1.97 29.57
CA TYR A 384 3.61 1.87 28.27
C TYR A 384 3.08 0.46 28.05
N MET A 385 1.85 0.36 27.60
CA MET A 385 1.29 -0.89 27.14
C MET A 385 0.27 -0.66 26.01
N PHE A 386 0.14 -1.62 25.11
CA PHE A 386 -0.98 -1.69 24.16
C PHE A 386 -1.58 -3.09 24.13
N HIS A 387 -2.81 -3.17 23.64
CA HIS A 387 -3.42 -4.43 23.26
C HIS A 387 -4.29 -4.27 22.01
N ASP A 388 -4.39 -5.37 21.24
CA ASP A 388 -5.32 -5.55 20.13
C ASP A 388 -6.15 -6.81 20.39
N PHE A 389 -7.42 -6.69 20.14
CA PHE A 389 -8.35 -7.79 20.07
C PHE A 389 -9.04 -7.79 18.72
N ASN A 390 -9.07 -8.95 18.07
CA ASN A 390 -9.79 -9.15 16.81
C ASN A 390 -10.66 -10.38 16.93
N ALA A 391 -11.88 -10.30 16.42
CA ALA A 391 -12.78 -11.43 16.32
C ALA A 391 -13.57 -11.36 15.02
N LYS A 392 -13.63 -12.45 14.27
CA LYS A 392 -14.44 -12.57 13.06
C LYS A 392 -15.23 -13.86 13.09
N LEU A 393 -16.48 -13.78 12.68
CA LEU A 393 -17.39 -14.90 12.51
C LEU A 393 -17.89 -14.87 11.07
N THR A 394 -17.80 -16.00 10.37
CA THR A 394 -18.28 -16.15 8.99
C THR A 394 -19.26 -17.31 8.92
N HIS A 395 -20.44 -17.09 8.34
CA HIS A 395 -21.50 -18.08 8.23
C HIS A 395 -21.99 -18.19 6.78
N HIS A 396 -21.85 -19.36 6.18
CA HIS A 396 -22.42 -19.69 4.88
C HIS A 396 -23.87 -20.15 5.09
N VAL A 397 -24.85 -19.29 4.81
CA VAL A 397 -26.26 -19.63 4.89
C VAL A 397 -26.60 -20.66 3.82
N ASN A 398 -26.10 -20.42 2.60
CA ASN A 398 -26.17 -21.31 1.44
C ASN A 398 -25.07 -20.94 0.43
N ASN A 399 -25.03 -21.59 -0.74
CA ASN A 399 -24.03 -21.33 -1.78
C ASN A 399 -24.09 -19.92 -2.38
N HIS A 400 -25.16 -19.17 -2.14
CA HIS A 400 -25.39 -17.82 -2.70
C HIS A 400 -25.27 -16.72 -1.64
N THR A 401 -25.31 -17.07 -0.35
CA THR A 401 -25.39 -16.11 0.75
C THR A 401 -24.36 -16.42 1.81
N THR A 402 -23.49 -15.47 2.10
CA THR A 402 -22.54 -15.51 3.21
C THR A 402 -22.77 -14.30 4.11
N LEU A 403 -22.94 -14.53 5.40
CA LEU A 403 -23.01 -13.49 6.42
C LEU A 403 -21.72 -13.51 7.24
N TRP A 404 -21.25 -12.35 7.66
CA TRP A 404 -20.06 -12.26 8.47
C TRP A 404 -20.10 -11.05 9.40
N THR A 405 -19.41 -11.13 10.50
CA THR A 405 -19.19 -10.02 11.43
C THR A 405 -17.74 -9.95 11.83
N SER A 406 -17.22 -8.74 11.97
CA SER A 406 -15.85 -8.47 12.39
C SER A 406 -15.84 -7.46 13.51
N LEU A 407 -15.01 -7.68 14.53
CA LEU A 407 -14.80 -6.78 15.66
C LEU A 407 -13.30 -6.57 15.84
N TYR A 408 -12.89 -5.32 15.98
CA TYR A 408 -11.53 -4.92 16.33
C TYR A 408 -11.57 -3.95 17.52
N SER A 409 -10.66 -4.15 18.47
CA SER A 409 -10.41 -3.21 19.57
C SER A 409 -8.90 -3.06 19.75
N GLY A 410 -8.37 -1.86 19.57
CA GLY A 410 -7.00 -1.49 19.87
C GLY A 410 -6.98 -0.39 20.92
N TYR A 411 -6.07 -0.50 21.90
CA TYR A 411 -5.96 0.45 22.99
C TYR A 411 -4.51 0.59 23.44
N ASP A 412 -4.09 1.81 23.66
CA ASP A 412 -2.76 2.22 24.15
C ASP A 412 -2.89 3.00 25.45
N ASN A 413 -1.93 2.80 26.34
CA ASN A 413 -1.78 3.56 27.58
C ASN A 413 -0.30 3.88 27.80
N TYR A 414 0.02 5.15 27.76
CA TYR A 414 1.34 5.72 28.05
C TYR A 414 1.26 6.59 29.29
N SER A 415 2.22 6.47 30.19
CA SER A 415 2.33 7.30 31.38
C SER A 415 3.78 7.66 31.68
N VAL A 416 4.01 8.90 32.01
CA VAL A 416 5.28 9.41 32.57
C VAL A 416 4.93 10.12 33.85
N ILE A 417 5.55 9.70 34.92
CA ILE A 417 5.50 10.37 36.25
C ILE A 417 6.92 10.79 36.56
N ASP A 418 7.08 12.07 36.80
CA ASP A 418 8.34 12.67 37.24
C ASP A 418 8.13 13.36 38.57
N LYS A 419 8.92 12.99 39.57
CA LYS A 419 8.89 13.59 40.88
C LYS A 419 10.29 14.06 41.25
N SER A 420 10.43 15.36 41.43
CA SER A 420 11.67 15.98 41.84
C SER A 420 11.51 16.72 43.17
N MET A 421 12.56 16.68 44.00
CA MET A 421 12.60 17.38 45.28
C MET A 421 13.77 18.36 45.29
N TRP A 422 13.49 19.62 45.61
CA TRP A 422 14.48 20.68 45.67
C TRP A 422 14.35 21.37 47.03
N GLY A 423 15.13 20.89 48.00
CA GLY A 423 14.97 21.29 49.42
C GLY A 423 13.62 20.86 49.99
N ASP A 424 12.83 21.82 50.46
CA ASP A 424 11.46 21.56 50.96
C ASP A 424 10.39 21.59 49.89
N ASN A 425 10.72 21.88 48.66
CA ASN A 425 9.77 21.93 47.53
C ASN A 425 9.72 20.60 46.77
N VAL A 426 8.52 20.12 46.46
CA VAL A 426 8.27 18.91 45.69
C VAL A 426 7.52 19.33 44.43
N ASN A 427 8.06 19.01 43.26
CA ASN A 427 7.37 19.06 42.00
C ASN A 427 7.01 17.64 41.56
N ASP A 428 5.72 17.37 41.37
CA ASP A 428 5.19 16.07 40.94
C ASP A 428 4.40 16.26 39.64
N THR A 429 4.92 15.73 38.53
CA THR A 429 4.27 15.80 37.23
C THR A 429 3.82 14.44 36.75
N GLU A 430 2.57 14.34 36.35
CA GLU A 430 2.02 13.14 35.70
C GLU A 430 1.51 13.51 34.27
N ASN A 431 2.10 12.89 33.24
CA ASN A 431 1.59 12.94 31.89
C ASN A 431 1.09 11.55 31.49
N ARG A 432 -0.24 11.42 31.32
CA ARG A 432 -0.87 10.19 30.89
C ARG A 432 -1.56 10.38 29.55
N MET A 433 -1.29 9.48 28.61
CA MET A 433 -1.88 9.49 27.28
C MET A 433 -2.52 8.12 26.97
N THR A 434 -3.78 8.14 26.55
CA THR A 434 -4.49 6.94 26.09
C THR A 434 -5.12 7.19 24.74
N TRP A 435 -5.07 6.19 23.86
CA TRP A 435 -5.72 6.27 22.56
C TRP A 435 -6.11 4.88 22.06
N GLY A 436 -6.99 4.85 21.05
CA GLY A 436 -7.39 3.58 20.46
C GLY A 436 -8.60 3.68 19.57
N ASN A 437 -9.00 2.51 19.05
CA ASN A 437 -10.18 2.33 18.21
C ASN A 437 -11.01 1.14 18.70
N LEU A 438 -12.30 1.22 18.43
CA LEU A 438 -13.24 0.09 18.48
C LEU A 438 -13.99 0.10 17.15
N ASN A 439 -13.84 -0.95 16.36
CA ASN A 439 -14.49 -1.10 15.04
C ASN A 439 -15.35 -2.34 15.04
N ALA A 440 -16.56 -2.22 14.52
CA ALA A 440 -17.48 -3.32 14.31
C ALA A 440 -18.07 -3.28 12.91
N THR A 441 -18.11 -4.42 12.25
CA THR A 441 -18.72 -4.60 10.93
C THR A 441 -19.68 -5.77 10.95
N LEU A 442 -20.85 -5.58 10.38
CA LEU A 442 -21.79 -6.64 10.03
C LEU A 442 -21.93 -6.64 8.51
N GLY A 443 -21.57 -7.71 7.85
CA GLY A 443 -21.54 -7.81 6.40
C GLY A 443 -22.34 -8.97 5.86
N GLY A 444 -22.83 -8.81 4.63
CA GLY A 444 -23.50 -9.86 3.89
C GLY A 444 -23.13 -9.82 2.41
N ASP A 445 -22.80 -10.97 1.85
CA ASP A 445 -22.50 -11.15 0.43
C ASP A 445 -23.61 -12.01 -0.20
N PHE A 446 -24.32 -11.45 -1.17
CA PHE A 446 -25.51 -12.04 -1.79
C PHE A 446 -25.29 -12.17 -3.30
N GLN A 447 -25.34 -13.39 -3.79
CA GLN A 447 -25.37 -13.66 -5.22
C GLN A 447 -26.79 -13.52 -5.76
N ILE A 448 -27.11 -12.35 -6.32
CA ILE A 448 -28.45 -12.04 -6.80
C ILE A 448 -28.77 -12.79 -8.10
N SER A 449 -27.79 -12.82 -9.01
CA SER A 449 -27.91 -13.57 -10.29
C SER A 449 -26.58 -14.22 -10.65
N SER A 450 -26.53 -14.88 -11.80
CA SER A 450 -25.28 -15.46 -12.31
C SER A 450 -24.20 -14.39 -12.60
N THR A 451 -24.59 -13.15 -12.82
CA THR A 451 -23.71 -12.05 -13.21
C THR A 451 -23.66 -10.91 -12.21
N LEU A 452 -24.49 -10.94 -11.16
CA LEU A 452 -24.62 -9.85 -10.18
C LEU A 452 -24.40 -10.35 -8.75
N LEU A 453 -23.39 -9.80 -8.10
CA LEU A 453 -23.10 -9.94 -6.69
C LEU A 453 -23.44 -8.63 -5.97
N MET A 454 -24.12 -8.71 -4.84
CA MET A 454 -24.36 -7.59 -3.93
C MET A 454 -23.63 -7.85 -2.62
N GLN A 455 -22.93 -6.84 -2.12
CA GLN A 455 -22.30 -6.82 -0.81
C GLN A 455 -22.91 -5.68 0.01
N THR A 456 -23.42 -6.00 1.18
CA THR A 456 -23.94 -5.00 2.14
C THR A 456 -23.07 -4.99 3.39
N MET A 457 -22.86 -3.82 3.97
CA MET A 457 -22.14 -3.67 5.24
C MET A 457 -22.78 -2.60 6.11
N LEU A 458 -22.89 -2.89 7.39
CA LEU A 458 -23.13 -1.90 8.45
C LEU A 458 -21.84 -1.81 9.26
N THR A 459 -21.30 -0.62 9.41
CA THR A 459 -20.04 -0.39 10.11
C THR A 459 -20.19 0.63 11.22
N ALA A 460 -19.48 0.41 12.31
CA ALA A 460 -19.40 1.35 13.43
C ALA A 460 -17.94 1.49 13.85
N THR A 461 -17.46 2.72 13.96
CA THR A 461 -16.12 3.05 14.44
C THR A 461 -16.21 4.02 15.61
N TYR A 462 -15.51 3.71 16.71
CA TYR A 462 -15.25 4.62 17.80
C TYR A 462 -13.74 4.79 17.91
N SER A 463 -13.25 6.00 17.69
CA SER A 463 -11.85 6.36 17.91
C SER A 463 -11.75 7.38 19.01
N HIS A 464 -10.78 7.21 19.91
CA HIS A 464 -10.55 8.14 21.01
C HIS A 464 -9.07 8.39 21.22
N SER A 465 -8.77 9.58 21.70
CA SER A 465 -7.50 9.88 22.36
C SER A 465 -7.72 10.83 23.53
N ARG A 466 -6.87 10.71 24.53
CA ARG A 466 -6.93 11.54 25.74
C ARG A 466 -5.53 11.71 26.29
N GLN A 467 -5.12 12.96 26.49
CA GLN A 467 -3.94 13.33 27.23
C GLN A 467 -4.35 14.08 28.48
N LYS A 468 -3.86 13.65 29.62
CA LYS A 468 -4.01 14.33 30.89
C LYS A 468 -2.63 14.67 31.42
N TYR A 469 -2.36 15.94 31.64
CA TYR A 469 -1.17 16.45 32.28
C TYR A 469 -1.58 17.07 33.62
N ASN A 470 -0.96 16.58 34.69
CA ASN A 470 -1.07 17.14 36.04
C ASN A 470 0.31 17.57 36.46
N GLU A 471 0.40 18.75 37.01
CA GLU A 471 1.58 19.30 37.66
C GLU A 471 1.16 19.77 39.03
N GLU A 472 1.80 19.25 40.07
CA GLU A 472 1.61 19.66 41.46
C GLU A 472 2.95 20.08 42.04
N ASP A 473 3.04 21.36 42.51
CA ASP A 473 4.21 21.93 43.10
C ASP A 473 3.83 22.36 44.53
N TYR A 474 4.45 21.76 45.55
CA TYR A 474 4.11 22.01 46.93
C TYR A 474 5.32 21.99 47.89
N ASP A 475 5.25 22.81 48.95
CA ASP A 475 6.21 22.79 50.00
C ASP A 475 5.90 21.69 51.03
N ILE A 476 6.92 20.92 51.47
CA ILE A 476 6.78 19.90 52.51
C ILE A 476 6.62 20.55 53.88
N VAL A 477 7.35 21.65 54.09
CA VAL A 477 7.35 22.39 55.35
C VAL A 477 6.54 23.66 55.26
N GLU A 478 5.70 23.92 56.27
CA GLU A 478 4.98 25.20 56.41
C GLU A 478 5.94 26.32 56.76
N ARG A 479 5.95 27.39 55.92
CA ARG A 479 6.69 28.62 56.19
C ARG A 479 5.73 29.73 56.56
N GLY A 480 5.84 30.30 57.76
CA GLY A 480 4.94 31.37 58.23
C GLY A 480 3.50 30.94 58.44
N GLY A 481 3.22 29.64 58.69
CA GLY A 481 1.88 29.10 58.85
C GLY A 481 1.14 28.79 57.58
N HIS A 482 1.82 28.90 56.40
CA HIS A 482 1.24 28.64 55.10
C HIS A 482 2.08 27.65 54.30
N ARG A 483 1.40 26.68 53.66
CA ARG A 483 1.98 25.75 52.70
C ARG A 483 1.63 26.22 51.31
N ARG A 484 2.65 26.49 50.51
CA ARG A 484 2.47 26.82 49.08
C ARG A 484 2.05 25.55 48.35
N ASN A 485 1.01 25.68 47.52
CA ASN A 485 0.53 24.59 46.66
C ASN A 485 0.06 25.18 45.31
N TYR A 486 0.60 24.65 44.22
CA TYR A 486 0.22 24.96 42.86
C TYR A 486 -0.20 23.68 42.18
N LEU A 487 -1.37 23.68 41.55
CA LEU A 487 -1.90 22.57 40.77
C LEU A 487 -2.27 23.09 39.40
N ASP A 488 -1.70 22.53 38.33
CA ASP A 488 -2.12 22.76 36.94
C ASP A 488 -2.55 21.43 36.31
N THR A 489 -3.82 21.32 35.97
CA THR A 489 -4.39 20.17 35.27
C THR A 489 -4.77 20.57 33.86
N ARG A 490 -4.18 19.91 32.87
CA ARG A 490 -4.52 20.08 31.47
C ARG A 490 -5.07 18.78 30.90
N LEU A 491 -6.21 18.88 30.23
CA LEU A 491 -6.84 17.76 29.54
C LEU A 491 -7.00 18.13 28.07
N ASN A 492 -6.47 17.29 27.21
CA ASN A 492 -6.78 17.29 25.77
C ASN A 492 -7.37 15.94 25.39
N SER A 493 -8.56 15.93 24.84
CA SER A 493 -9.19 14.68 24.42
C SER A 493 -10.00 14.87 23.14
N THR A 494 -10.06 13.82 22.34
CA THR A 494 -10.92 13.75 21.16
C THR A 494 -11.61 12.41 21.09
N GLN A 495 -12.84 12.43 20.61
CA GLN A 495 -13.60 11.24 20.29
C GLN A 495 -14.22 11.44 18.91
N MET A 496 -14.17 10.40 18.11
CA MET A 496 -14.81 10.33 16.79
C MET A 496 -15.65 9.07 16.72
N ILE A 497 -16.89 9.23 16.30
CA ILE A 497 -17.85 8.13 16.16
C ILE A 497 -18.39 8.16 14.74
N ASP A 498 -18.21 7.05 14.02
CA ASP A 498 -18.78 6.85 12.69
C ASP A 498 -19.75 5.70 12.71
N ILE A 499 -20.89 5.88 12.04
CA ILE A 499 -21.84 4.82 11.75
C ILE A 499 -22.14 4.90 10.27
N ALA A 500 -21.92 3.82 9.53
CA ALA A 500 -22.12 3.81 8.10
C ALA A 500 -22.85 2.56 7.60
N ALA A 501 -23.62 2.74 6.52
CA ALA A 501 -24.25 1.69 5.76
C ALA A 501 -23.73 1.74 4.32
N HIS A 502 -23.35 0.59 3.76
CA HIS A 502 -22.82 0.43 2.40
C HIS A 502 -23.62 -0.64 1.66
N ALA A 503 -23.89 -0.40 0.37
CA ALA A 503 -24.39 -1.40 -0.55
C ALA A 503 -23.57 -1.30 -1.84
N ASN A 504 -22.79 -2.33 -2.13
CA ASN A 504 -21.89 -2.42 -3.27
C ASN A 504 -22.37 -3.53 -4.21
N PHE A 505 -22.37 -3.27 -5.49
CA PHE A 505 -22.77 -4.20 -6.52
C PHE A 505 -21.60 -4.45 -7.47
N ASN A 506 -21.39 -5.70 -7.80
CA ASN A 506 -20.44 -6.15 -8.79
C ASN A 506 -21.24 -6.86 -9.90
N TRP A 507 -21.29 -6.23 -11.05
CA TRP A 507 -22.07 -6.71 -12.19
C TRP A 507 -21.18 -6.96 -13.40
N GLN A 508 -21.19 -8.19 -13.87
CA GLN A 508 -20.42 -8.60 -15.03
C GLN A 508 -21.37 -9.09 -16.12
N PRO A 509 -21.95 -8.17 -16.92
CA PRO A 509 -22.90 -8.53 -17.98
C PRO A 509 -22.26 -9.31 -19.12
N THR A 510 -21.00 -9.04 -19.43
CA THR A 510 -20.23 -9.71 -20.51
C THR A 510 -18.80 -9.97 -20.05
N SER A 511 -18.03 -10.71 -20.83
CA SER A 511 -16.59 -10.92 -20.57
C SER A 511 -15.74 -9.65 -20.73
N SER A 512 -16.27 -8.60 -21.35
CA SER A 512 -15.57 -7.34 -21.62
C SER A 512 -15.90 -6.23 -20.63
N HIS A 513 -16.96 -6.34 -19.85
CA HIS A 513 -17.43 -5.31 -18.92
C HIS A 513 -17.52 -5.86 -17.50
N HIS A 514 -16.87 -5.18 -16.57
CA HIS A 514 -16.91 -5.47 -15.16
C HIS A 514 -17.29 -4.19 -14.38
N ILE A 515 -18.58 -4.05 -14.12
CA ILE A 515 -19.19 -2.84 -13.60
C ILE A 515 -19.30 -2.94 -12.07
N HIS A 516 -18.73 -1.99 -11.37
CA HIS A 516 -18.92 -1.81 -9.93
C HIS A 516 -19.70 -0.53 -9.68
N PHE A 517 -20.76 -0.61 -8.90
CA PHE A 517 -21.51 0.56 -8.47
C PHE A 517 -22.04 0.37 -7.05
N GLY A 518 -22.33 1.46 -6.39
CA GLY A 518 -22.80 1.36 -5.02
C GLY A 518 -23.15 2.68 -4.39
N VAL A 519 -23.61 2.57 -3.16
CA VAL A 519 -24.00 3.70 -2.31
C VAL A 519 -23.47 3.49 -0.90
N SER A 520 -23.03 4.57 -0.26
CA SER A 520 -22.70 4.59 1.16
C SER A 520 -23.29 5.83 1.83
N VAL A 521 -23.71 5.66 3.08
CA VAL A 521 -24.17 6.77 3.92
C VAL A 521 -23.45 6.64 5.25
N THR A 522 -22.79 7.73 5.69
CA THR A 522 -22.01 7.78 6.93
C THR A 522 -22.46 8.95 7.78
N ARG A 523 -22.65 8.72 9.06
CA ARG A 523 -22.80 9.75 10.07
C ARG A 523 -21.52 9.81 10.91
N HIS A 524 -20.85 10.94 10.86
CA HIS A 524 -19.67 11.25 11.66
C HIS A 524 -20.05 12.14 12.85
N GLN A 525 -19.45 11.89 13.99
CA GLN A 525 -19.60 12.74 15.17
C GLN A 525 -18.22 13.02 15.78
N PHE A 526 -17.87 14.30 15.89
CA PHE A 526 -16.59 14.78 16.39
C PHE A 526 -16.80 15.45 17.73
N ARG A 527 -16.03 15.06 18.75
CA ARG A 527 -16.11 15.58 20.12
C ARG A 527 -14.72 15.95 20.67
N PRO A 528 -14.02 16.94 20.09
CA PRO A 528 -12.81 17.45 20.70
C PRO A 528 -13.12 18.22 21.98
N GLN A 529 -12.25 18.10 22.96
CA GLN A 529 -12.34 18.79 24.23
C GLN A 529 -10.97 19.19 24.73
N THR A 530 -10.83 20.45 25.15
CA THR A 530 -9.70 20.94 25.91
C THR A 530 -10.18 21.48 27.25
N LYS A 531 -9.44 21.19 28.32
CA LYS A 531 -9.67 21.73 29.66
C LYS A 531 -8.35 22.14 30.27
N ARG A 532 -8.29 23.32 30.83
CA ARG A 532 -7.22 23.75 31.70
C ARG A 532 -7.80 24.20 33.03
N GLN A 533 -7.24 23.75 34.10
CA GLN A 533 -7.59 24.12 35.45
C GLN A 533 -6.32 24.31 36.22
N SER A 534 -6.07 25.51 36.68
CA SER A 534 -4.98 25.83 37.58
C SER A 534 -5.50 26.39 38.89
N TYR A 535 -4.82 26.07 39.94
CA TYR A 535 -5.15 26.49 41.32
C TYR A 535 -3.84 26.83 41.99
N TYR A 536 -3.78 27.99 42.61
CA TYR A 536 -2.64 28.44 43.38
C TYR A 536 -3.11 28.84 44.79
N TYR A 537 -2.44 28.32 45.81
CA TYR A 537 -2.71 28.63 47.19
C TYR A 537 -1.38 28.73 47.92
N GLY A 538 -1.12 29.77 48.75
CA GLY A 538 0.08 29.76 49.56
C GLY A 538 0.66 31.09 50.00
N ASP A 539 0.17 32.21 49.46
CA ASP A 539 0.55 33.51 49.96
C ASP A 539 -0.73 34.29 50.37
N PRO A 540 -0.88 34.68 51.64
CA PRO A 540 -2.03 35.46 52.09
C PRO A 540 -2.19 36.83 51.38
N GLN A 541 -1.07 37.35 50.80
CA GLN A 541 -1.10 38.66 50.07
C GLN A 541 -1.52 38.50 48.63
N ILE A 542 -1.31 37.31 47.99
CA ILE A 542 -1.63 37.04 46.62
C ILE A 542 -3.05 36.47 46.50
N GLY A 543 -3.58 35.83 47.58
CA GLY A 543 -4.87 35.17 47.56
C GLY A 543 -4.89 33.82 46.79
N CYS A 544 -6.09 33.31 46.55
CA CYS A 544 -6.32 32.10 45.73
C CYS A 544 -6.61 32.52 44.32
N ASP A 545 -5.75 32.16 43.36
CA ASP A 545 -6.01 32.32 41.91
C ASP A 545 -6.47 30.98 41.32
N THR A 546 -7.59 31.00 40.64
CA THR A 546 -8.17 29.81 40.03
C THR A 546 -8.54 30.10 38.58
N THR A 547 -7.93 29.36 37.66
CA THR A 547 -8.29 29.39 36.25
C THR A 547 -9.02 28.09 35.89
N ASN A 548 -10.19 28.21 35.32
CA ASN A 548 -10.95 27.04 34.83
C ASN A 548 -11.49 27.34 33.44
N VAL A 549 -10.79 26.88 32.41
CA VAL A 549 -11.16 27.02 31.00
C VAL A 549 -11.55 25.66 30.44
N ILE A 550 -12.80 25.52 30.03
CA ILE A 550 -13.30 24.31 29.39
C ILE A 550 -13.80 24.67 28.00
N SER A 551 -13.27 24.02 27.00
CA SER A 551 -13.70 24.11 25.62
C SER A 551 -14.14 22.73 25.12
N ARG A 552 -15.36 22.62 24.65
CA ARG A 552 -15.94 21.38 24.16
C ARG A 552 -16.78 21.67 22.92
N ILE A 553 -16.61 20.86 21.89
CA ILE A 553 -17.42 20.88 20.68
C ILE A 553 -18.07 19.52 20.48
N ASN A 554 -19.23 19.51 19.88
CA ASN A 554 -19.91 18.33 19.36
C ASN A 554 -20.42 18.65 17.96
N THR A 555 -19.69 18.27 16.95
CA THR A 555 -20.06 18.49 15.55
C THR A 555 -20.50 17.17 14.92
N VAL A 556 -21.63 17.21 14.22
CA VAL A 556 -22.14 16.10 13.44
C VAL A 556 -22.04 16.42 11.96
N SER A 557 -21.51 15.50 11.18
CA SER A 557 -21.46 15.55 9.71
C SER A 557 -22.15 14.32 9.13
N HIS A 558 -22.92 14.52 8.07
CA HIS A 558 -23.54 13.43 7.30
C HIS A 558 -22.89 13.39 5.92
N GLU A 559 -22.42 12.23 5.51
CA GLU A 559 -21.82 12.01 4.21
C GLU A 559 -22.59 10.94 3.46
N ALA A 560 -22.96 11.21 2.21
CA ALA A 560 -23.58 10.26 1.30
C ALA A 560 -22.76 10.21 0.01
N THR A 561 -22.36 9.02 -0.39
CA THR A 561 -21.57 8.79 -1.61
C THR A 561 -22.29 7.79 -2.51
N ILE A 562 -22.38 8.10 -3.79
CA ILE A 562 -22.73 7.16 -4.86
C ILE A 562 -21.55 7.05 -5.81
N TYR A 563 -21.28 5.85 -6.29
CA TYR A 563 -20.21 5.63 -7.26
C TYR A 563 -20.62 4.63 -8.34
N ALA A 564 -19.98 4.76 -9.50
CA ALA A 564 -20.03 3.77 -10.55
C ALA A 564 -18.69 3.75 -11.29
N GLU A 565 -18.22 2.56 -11.65
CA GLU A 565 -17.02 2.33 -12.45
C GLU A 565 -17.22 1.13 -13.38
N ASP A 566 -16.62 1.18 -14.55
CA ASP A 566 -16.58 0.05 -15.50
C ASP A 566 -15.13 -0.25 -15.87
N GLU A 567 -14.66 -1.41 -15.47
CA GLU A 567 -13.42 -1.97 -15.95
C GLU A 567 -13.71 -2.77 -17.22
N MET A 568 -13.37 -2.17 -18.37
CA MET A 568 -13.69 -2.74 -19.67
C MET A 568 -12.43 -3.13 -20.45
N ARG A 569 -12.53 -4.25 -21.15
CA ARG A 569 -11.56 -4.73 -22.13
C ARG A 569 -12.03 -4.31 -23.52
N ILE A 570 -11.44 -3.24 -24.06
CA ILE A 570 -11.78 -2.71 -25.39
C ILE A 570 -11.34 -3.68 -26.49
N ASN A 571 -10.15 -4.26 -26.33
CA ASN A 571 -9.60 -5.33 -27.17
C ASN A 571 -8.53 -6.11 -26.39
N GLU A 572 -7.88 -7.09 -27.03
CA GLU A 572 -6.84 -7.92 -26.40
C GLU A 572 -5.67 -7.12 -25.82
N ARG A 573 -5.40 -5.92 -26.33
CA ARG A 573 -4.26 -5.08 -25.94
C ARG A 573 -4.64 -3.85 -25.12
N LEU A 574 -5.88 -3.42 -25.17
CA LEU A 574 -6.32 -2.18 -24.54
C LEU A 574 -7.43 -2.46 -23.53
N SER A 575 -7.18 -2.12 -22.28
CA SER A 575 -8.16 -2.14 -21.19
C SER A 575 -8.24 -0.77 -20.56
N THR A 576 -9.40 -0.41 -20.03
CA THR A 576 -9.63 0.84 -19.33
C THR A 576 -10.51 0.60 -18.11
N ASN A 577 -10.31 1.42 -17.08
CA ASN A 577 -11.26 1.57 -15.98
C ASN A 577 -11.70 3.03 -15.94
N ILE A 578 -12.98 3.28 -16.15
CA ILE A 578 -13.59 4.60 -16.12
C ILE A 578 -14.61 4.61 -15.00
N GLY A 579 -14.49 5.55 -14.09
CA GLY A 579 -15.42 5.65 -12.98
C GLY A 579 -15.55 7.06 -12.42
N THR A 580 -16.54 7.24 -11.59
CA THR A 580 -16.75 8.47 -10.84
C THR A 580 -17.46 8.19 -9.53
N SER A 581 -17.20 9.01 -8.51
CA SER A 581 -18.00 9.07 -7.29
C SER A 581 -18.54 10.49 -7.10
N LEU A 582 -19.75 10.58 -6.59
CA LEU A 582 -20.38 11.82 -6.15
C LEU A 582 -20.64 11.72 -4.64
N THR A 583 -19.98 12.59 -3.88
CA THR A 583 -20.11 12.66 -2.44
C THR A 583 -20.79 13.96 -2.04
N ALA A 584 -21.81 13.87 -1.21
CA ALA A 584 -22.48 14.99 -0.56
C ALA A 584 -22.16 14.97 0.94
N THR A 585 -21.52 16.03 1.45
CA THR A 585 -21.20 16.16 2.88
C THR A 585 -21.95 17.35 3.46
N ALA A 586 -22.83 17.08 4.43
CA ALA A 586 -23.64 18.07 5.13
C ALA A 586 -23.10 18.29 6.56
N VAL A 587 -22.76 19.51 6.91
CA VAL A 587 -22.24 19.89 8.21
C VAL A 587 -22.66 21.33 8.57
N ASN A 588 -23.18 21.54 9.77
CA ASN A 588 -23.59 22.85 10.30
C ASN A 588 -24.48 23.65 9.33
N GLY A 589 -25.42 23.00 8.65
CA GLY A 589 -26.35 23.63 7.71
C GLY A 589 -25.81 23.91 6.31
N ARG A 590 -24.52 23.58 6.03
CA ARG A 590 -23.93 23.67 4.70
C ARG A 590 -23.72 22.30 4.10
N THR A 591 -23.99 22.18 2.81
CA THR A 591 -23.73 20.94 2.05
C THR A 591 -22.71 21.19 0.96
N TYR A 592 -21.67 20.35 0.90
CA TYR A 592 -20.65 20.31 -0.14
C TYR A 592 -20.92 19.12 -1.06
N PHE A 593 -20.86 19.36 -2.36
CA PHE A 593 -20.92 18.29 -3.36
C PHE A 593 -19.55 18.15 -4.02
N MET A 594 -19.03 16.94 -4.03
CA MET A 594 -17.71 16.59 -4.55
C MET A 594 -17.88 15.53 -5.63
N LEU A 595 -17.43 15.82 -6.84
CA LEU A 595 -17.43 14.88 -7.97
C LEU A 595 -16.01 14.45 -8.25
N ASP A 596 -15.72 13.16 -8.14
CA ASP A 596 -14.39 12.58 -8.26
C ASP A 596 -14.29 11.65 -9.49
N PRO A 597 -14.04 12.19 -10.71
CA PRO A 597 -13.81 11.39 -11.91
C PRO A 597 -12.46 10.69 -11.87
N ARG A 598 -12.42 9.48 -12.42
CA ARG A 598 -11.24 8.63 -12.47
C ARG A 598 -11.15 7.89 -13.79
N LEU A 599 -9.92 7.77 -14.29
CA LEU A 599 -9.62 7.06 -15.54
C LEU A 599 -8.31 6.29 -15.35
N ALA A 600 -8.30 5.04 -15.71
CA ALA A 600 -7.08 4.26 -15.87
C ALA A 600 -7.10 3.57 -17.25
N LEU A 601 -5.98 3.63 -17.94
CA LEU A 601 -5.76 3.00 -19.24
C LEU A 601 -4.57 2.05 -19.13
N LYS A 602 -4.70 0.86 -19.71
CA LYS A 602 -3.62 -0.10 -19.88
C LYS A 602 -3.51 -0.47 -21.34
N TRP A 603 -2.32 -0.30 -21.91
CA TRP A 603 -1.95 -0.76 -23.23
C TRP A 603 -0.91 -1.87 -23.12
N GLN A 604 -1.30 -3.09 -23.51
CA GLN A 604 -0.42 -4.25 -23.56
C GLN A 604 0.47 -4.12 -24.80
N ILE A 605 1.73 -3.71 -24.59
CA ILE A 605 2.69 -3.49 -25.69
C ILE A 605 3.22 -4.83 -26.19
N ALA A 606 3.49 -5.76 -25.28
CA ALA A 606 3.93 -7.12 -25.51
C ALA A 606 3.29 -8.05 -24.46
N ASN A 607 3.36 -9.37 -24.65
CA ASN A 607 2.78 -10.32 -23.69
C ASN A 607 3.32 -10.14 -22.26
N ASN A 608 4.54 -9.63 -22.12
CA ASN A 608 5.24 -9.43 -20.85
C ASN A 608 5.48 -7.94 -20.53
N ALA A 609 4.85 -7.00 -21.25
CA ALA A 609 5.05 -5.57 -21.02
C ALA A 609 3.78 -4.77 -21.28
N SER A 610 3.46 -3.83 -20.39
CA SER A 610 2.34 -2.90 -20.51
C SER A 610 2.74 -1.46 -20.18
N LEU A 611 2.07 -0.53 -20.84
CA LEU A 611 2.07 0.89 -20.56
C LEU A 611 0.75 1.25 -19.88
N LYS A 612 0.82 2.00 -18.78
CA LYS A 612 -0.37 2.44 -18.06
C LYS A 612 -0.37 3.94 -17.86
N LEU A 613 -1.57 4.51 -17.86
CA LEU A 613 -1.83 5.91 -17.59
C LEU A 613 -3.05 5.99 -16.68
N SER A 614 -3.01 6.83 -15.65
CA SER A 614 -4.17 7.12 -14.83
C SER A 614 -4.31 8.61 -14.54
N TYR A 615 -5.55 9.04 -14.45
CA TYR A 615 -5.97 10.32 -13.89
C TYR A 615 -6.95 10.06 -12.76
N THR A 616 -6.76 10.72 -11.63
CA THR A 616 -7.63 10.59 -10.46
C THR A 616 -7.88 11.96 -9.86
N HIS A 617 -9.15 12.35 -9.72
CA HIS A 617 -9.58 13.42 -8.84
C HIS A 617 -10.07 12.80 -7.53
N MET A 618 -9.75 13.44 -6.41
CA MET A 618 -10.09 12.96 -5.07
C MET A 618 -10.45 14.12 -4.17
N SER A 619 -11.37 13.89 -3.24
CA SER A 619 -11.81 14.86 -2.25
C SER A 619 -11.81 14.26 -0.84
N GLN A 620 -11.64 15.14 0.18
CA GLN A 620 -11.60 14.74 1.59
C GLN A 620 -12.32 15.80 2.44
N SER A 621 -13.29 15.34 3.24
CA SER A 621 -14.13 16.19 4.10
C SER A 621 -13.76 16.14 5.59
N ILE A 622 -12.80 15.30 5.97
CA ILE A 622 -12.39 15.05 7.35
C ILE A 622 -10.88 15.23 7.45
N HIS A 623 -10.41 16.03 8.39
CA HIS A 623 -9.01 16.41 8.54
C HIS A 623 -8.50 16.08 9.93
N ARG A 624 -7.21 15.69 10.05
CA ARG A 624 -6.53 15.59 11.33
C ARG A 624 -5.61 16.79 11.51
N MET A 625 -5.79 17.49 12.61
CA MET A 625 -5.04 18.69 12.92
C MET A 625 -3.88 18.38 13.86
N SER A 626 -2.66 18.53 13.38
CA SER A 626 -1.43 18.38 14.15
C SER A 626 -0.79 19.72 14.44
N SER A 627 -0.39 19.94 15.69
CA SER A 627 0.26 21.18 16.14
C SER A 627 1.77 21.06 16.26
N CYS A 628 2.36 19.90 16.02
CA CYS A 628 3.79 19.69 16.17
C CYS A 628 4.39 18.86 15.01
N PHE A 629 5.72 18.84 14.96
CA PHE A 629 6.48 18.06 13.98
C PHE A 629 6.19 16.55 14.06
N LEU A 630 6.03 16.05 15.29
CA LEU A 630 5.65 14.66 15.51
C LEU A 630 4.13 14.59 15.58
N GLU A 631 3.55 13.80 14.70
CA GLU A 631 2.12 13.48 14.78
C GLU A 631 1.85 12.71 16.06
N LEU A 632 1.00 13.27 16.91
CA LEU A 632 0.65 12.67 18.18
C LEU A 632 -0.70 11.97 18.11
N PRO A 633 -0.93 10.91 18.88
CA PRO A 633 -2.25 10.31 19.01
C PRO A 633 -3.31 11.29 19.51
N THR A 634 -2.89 12.37 20.17
CA THR A 634 -3.75 13.45 20.68
C THR A 634 -4.18 14.48 19.64
N ASP A 635 -3.65 14.41 18.42
CA ASP A 635 -4.12 15.20 17.28
C ASP A 635 -5.60 14.87 17.03
N PHE A 636 -6.41 15.88 16.81
CA PHE A 636 -7.85 15.65 16.71
C PHE A 636 -8.38 15.73 15.28
N TRP A 637 -9.35 14.85 15.01
CA TRP A 637 -10.07 14.83 13.76
C TRP A 637 -11.19 15.85 13.78
N VAL A 638 -11.35 16.59 12.69
CA VAL A 638 -12.34 17.64 12.49
C VAL A 638 -12.97 17.53 11.11
N PRO A 639 -14.25 17.87 10.95
CA PRO A 639 -14.88 17.94 9.65
C PRO A 639 -14.56 19.27 8.94
N THR A 640 -14.89 19.34 7.66
CA THR A 640 -15.12 20.63 6.97
C THR A 640 -16.14 21.45 7.74
N THR A 641 -16.10 22.78 7.58
CA THR A 641 -17.03 23.71 8.21
C THR A 641 -17.57 24.70 7.18
N ASN A 642 -18.31 25.72 7.61
CA ASN A 642 -18.72 26.80 6.70
C ASN A 642 -17.52 27.59 6.16
N GLU A 643 -16.43 27.65 6.88
CA GLU A 643 -15.21 28.40 6.55
C GLU A 643 -14.17 27.51 5.89
N ILE A 644 -14.12 26.24 6.26
CA ILE A 644 -13.13 25.26 5.81
C ILE A 644 -13.76 24.37 4.75
N LYS A 645 -13.24 24.48 3.54
CA LYS A 645 -13.68 23.68 2.39
C LYS A 645 -13.07 22.28 2.42
N PRO A 646 -13.71 21.30 1.75
CA PRO A 646 -13.08 20.00 1.51
C PRO A 646 -11.73 20.14 0.80
N THR A 647 -10.75 19.38 1.24
CA THR A 647 -9.47 19.24 0.53
C THR A 647 -9.67 18.47 -0.76
N MET A 648 -9.03 18.90 -1.84
CA MET A 648 -9.12 18.26 -3.15
C MET A 648 -7.73 17.99 -3.71
N SER A 649 -7.59 16.92 -4.50
CA SER A 649 -6.37 16.65 -5.24
C SER A 649 -6.63 16.12 -6.64
N HIS A 650 -5.76 16.49 -7.57
CA HIS A 650 -5.65 15.95 -8.92
C HIS A 650 -4.33 15.21 -9.03
N GLN A 651 -4.37 13.96 -9.50
CA GLN A 651 -3.17 13.17 -9.71
C GLN A 651 -3.18 12.54 -11.11
N ILE A 652 -2.05 12.64 -11.79
CA ILE A 652 -1.76 11.92 -13.04
C ILE A 652 -0.58 11.00 -12.75
N ALA A 653 -0.66 9.75 -13.18
CA ALA A 653 0.43 8.80 -13.10
C ALA A 653 0.53 8.01 -14.40
N ALA A 654 1.77 7.80 -14.84
CA ALA A 654 2.08 6.97 -16.01
C ALA A 654 3.21 6.01 -15.66
N GLY A 655 3.17 4.78 -16.19
CA GLY A 655 4.19 3.80 -15.89
C GLY A 655 4.33 2.71 -16.94
N ILE A 656 5.54 2.15 -16.99
CA ILE A 656 5.89 0.98 -17.77
C ILE A 656 6.09 -0.18 -16.80
N TYR A 657 5.45 -1.29 -17.07
CA TYR A 657 5.51 -2.51 -16.28
C TYR A 657 5.96 -3.65 -17.19
N THR A 658 6.96 -4.37 -16.79
CA THR A 658 7.49 -5.48 -17.59
C THR A 658 7.91 -6.66 -16.74
N GLN A 659 7.75 -7.83 -17.29
CA GLN A 659 8.21 -9.09 -16.72
C GLN A 659 9.12 -9.78 -17.76
N PRO A 660 10.39 -9.31 -17.89
CA PRO A 660 11.32 -9.83 -18.91
C PRO A 660 11.54 -11.33 -18.82
N THR A 661 11.49 -11.87 -17.62
CA THR A 661 11.52 -13.30 -17.31
C THR A 661 10.45 -13.61 -16.27
N GLN A 662 10.08 -14.87 -16.15
CA GLN A 662 9.13 -15.31 -15.10
C GLN A 662 9.60 -15.01 -13.66
N ARG A 663 10.88 -14.71 -13.48
CA ARG A 663 11.54 -14.46 -12.19
C ARG A 663 11.70 -12.98 -11.86
N LEU A 664 11.65 -12.11 -12.85
CA LEU A 664 11.97 -10.68 -12.70
C LEU A 664 10.78 -9.81 -13.15
N THR A 665 10.24 -9.05 -12.24
CA THR A 665 9.23 -8.03 -12.49
C THR A 665 9.85 -6.65 -12.26
N LEU A 666 9.67 -5.75 -13.22
CA LEU A 666 10.15 -4.37 -13.18
C LEU A 666 9.01 -3.40 -13.42
N SER A 667 9.01 -2.30 -12.71
CA SER A 667 8.14 -1.16 -13.01
C SER A 667 8.90 0.15 -12.91
N LEU A 668 8.53 1.10 -13.77
CA LEU A 668 8.98 2.48 -13.72
C LEU A 668 7.74 3.36 -13.85
N GLU A 669 7.47 4.16 -12.83
CA GLU A 669 6.32 5.05 -12.76
C GLU A 669 6.76 6.50 -12.61
N ALA A 670 5.98 7.43 -13.15
CA ALA A 670 6.10 8.86 -12.88
C ALA A 670 4.74 9.39 -12.48
N TYR A 671 4.71 10.32 -11.54
CA TYR A 671 3.47 10.95 -11.07
C TYR A 671 3.61 12.46 -10.92
N TYR A 672 2.48 13.13 -11.03
CA TYR A 672 2.29 14.53 -10.66
C TYR A 672 0.96 14.67 -9.91
N LYS A 673 1.01 15.25 -8.70
CA LYS A 673 -0.13 15.51 -7.82
C LYS A 673 -0.19 16.98 -7.46
N GLN A 674 -1.38 17.56 -7.52
CA GLN A 674 -1.66 18.92 -7.07
C GLN A 674 -2.84 18.88 -6.09
N SER A 675 -2.66 19.48 -4.90
CA SER A 675 -3.68 19.54 -3.86
C SER A 675 -4.07 20.98 -3.58
N SER A 676 -5.33 21.20 -3.19
CA SER A 676 -5.91 22.49 -2.80
C SER A 676 -6.70 22.35 -1.51
N HIS A 677 -6.86 23.46 -0.81
CA HIS A 677 -7.53 23.52 0.50
C HIS A 677 -6.89 22.60 1.56
N LEU A 678 -5.54 22.51 1.53
CA LEU A 678 -4.78 21.87 2.60
C LEU A 678 -4.86 22.75 3.85
N LEU A 679 -4.86 22.10 5.02
CA LEU A 679 -4.97 22.79 6.29
C LEU A 679 -3.66 22.68 7.08
N GLN A 680 -3.25 23.81 7.69
CA GLN A 680 -2.13 23.86 8.60
C GLN A 680 -2.40 24.95 9.65
N TYR A 681 -1.99 24.74 10.91
CA TYR A 681 -2.05 25.82 11.90
C TYR A 681 -1.14 26.97 11.51
N ARG A 682 -1.62 28.21 11.71
CA ARG A 682 -0.84 29.44 11.47
C ARG A 682 0.36 29.55 12.38
N HIS A 683 0.19 29.10 13.64
CA HIS A 683 1.22 29.10 14.65
C HIS A 683 1.77 27.68 14.80
N TRP A 684 2.96 27.44 14.35
CA TRP A 684 3.54 26.11 14.20
C TRP A 684 4.47 25.68 15.34
N MET A 685 4.66 26.54 16.38
CA MET A 685 5.52 26.23 17.51
C MET A 685 4.75 26.26 18.85
N GLY A 686 4.64 25.10 19.50
CA GLY A 686 4.17 24.98 20.88
C GLY A 686 2.72 25.37 21.15
N PHE A 687 1.94 25.64 20.12
CA PHE A 687 0.57 26.07 20.25
C PHE A 687 -0.37 24.88 20.40
N GLN A 688 -1.14 24.84 21.51
CA GLN A 688 -2.27 23.93 21.65
C GLN A 688 -3.56 24.70 21.37
N PRO A 689 -4.21 24.49 20.22
CA PRO A 689 -5.43 25.20 19.88
C PRO A 689 -6.57 24.78 20.82
N SER A 690 -7.43 25.73 21.14
CA SER A 690 -8.68 25.45 21.82
C SER A 690 -9.60 24.64 20.90
N ALA A 691 -10.27 23.61 21.45
CA ALA A 691 -11.23 22.84 20.69
C ALA A 691 -12.35 23.71 20.09
N ALA A 692 -12.68 24.87 20.71
CA ALA A 692 -13.74 25.75 20.24
C ALA A 692 -13.33 26.68 19.09
N THR A 693 -12.05 26.98 18.94
CA THR A 693 -11.55 28.02 18.01
C THR A 693 -10.61 27.47 16.95
N TRP A 694 -10.40 26.16 16.89
CA TRP A 694 -9.45 25.54 16.00
C TRP A 694 -9.56 26.00 14.54
N ASN A 695 -10.78 26.23 14.04
CA ASN A 695 -11.06 26.66 12.66
C ASN A 695 -10.56 28.08 12.35
N ARG A 696 -10.35 28.91 13.37
CA ARG A 696 -9.81 30.29 13.22
C ARG A 696 -8.29 30.30 13.18
N ASP A 697 -7.66 29.26 13.70
CA ASP A 697 -6.22 29.18 13.86
C ASP A 697 -5.53 28.45 12.71
N VAL A 698 -6.30 28.06 11.68
CA VAL A 698 -5.78 27.33 10.50
C VAL A 698 -5.68 28.23 9.28
N ALA A 699 -4.68 27.95 8.46
CA ALA A 699 -4.48 28.53 7.14
C ALA A 699 -4.90 27.54 6.05
N ASP A 700 -5.49 28.07 4.97
CA ASP A 700 -5.80 27.35 3.74
C ASP A 700 -4.60 27.37 2.80
N GLY A 701 -4.21 26.22 2.29
CA GLY A 701 -3.02 26.07 1.47
C GLY A 701 -3.18 25.19 0.24
N LYS A 702 -2.08 25.13 -0.52
CA LYS A 702 -1.93 24.29 -1.71
C LYS A 702 -0.71 23.42 -1.59
N GLY A 703 -0.75 22.25 -2.21
CA GLY A 703 0.36 21.31 -2.33
C GLY A 703 0.65 20.97 -3.77
N LYS A 704 1.91 20.67 -4.07
CA LYS A 704 2.31 20.02 -5.31
C LYS A 704 3.42 19.02 -5.05
N SER A 705 3.28 17.83 -5.62
CA SER A 705 4.29 16.79 -5.55
C SER A 705 4.43 16.07 -6.87
N TYR A 706 5.64 15.63 -7.18
CA TYR A 706 5.94 14.87 -8.38
C TYR A 706 7.18 14.02 -8.16
N GLY A 707 7.28 12.92 -8.90
CA GLY A 707 8.39 12.00 -8.73
C GLY A 707 8.44 10.91 -9.78
N ILE A 708 9.54 10.16 -9.70
CA ILE A 708 9.80 8.95 -10.48
C ILE A 708 10.07 7.83 -9.49
N GLU A 709 9.49 6.68 -9.76
CA GLU A 709 9.54 5.48 -8.94
C GLU A 709 9.96 4.28 -9.77
N ALA A 710 10.85 3.47 -9.22
CA ALA A 710 11.29 2.25 -9.85
C ALA A 710 11.23 1.11 -8.84
N ASP A 711 10.54 0.04 -9.19
CA ASP A 711 10.49 -1.20 -8.42
C ASP A 711 11.06 -2.35 -9.24
N ALA A 712 11.81 -3.22 -8.57
CA ALA A 712 12.31 -4.46 -9.10
C ALA A 712 12.05 -5.58 -8.10
N THR A 713 11.43 -6.67 -8.55
CA THR A 713 11.22 -7.86 -7.72
C THR A 713 11.77 -9.07 -8.47
N TYR A 714 12.66 -9.80 -7.83
CA TYR A 714 13.26 -11.03 -8.35
C TYR A 714 12.94 -12.18 -7.41
N THR A 715 12.36 -13.25 -7.95
CA THR A 715 12.05 -14.46 -7.19
C THR A 715 12.53 -15.68 -7.94
N GLN A 716 13.39 -16.48 -7.31
CA GLN A 716 13.88 -17.74 -7.87
C GLN A 716 14.00 -18.79 -6.76
N GLY A 717 13.18 -19.82 -6.83
CA GLY A 717 13.18 -20.91 -5.84
C GLY A 717 13.07 -20.38 -4.41
N SER A 718 14.12 -20.54 -3.62
CA SER A 718 14.18 -20.13 -2.20
C SER A 718 14.62 -18.67 -1.98
N THR A 719 14.94 -17.94 -3.04
CA THR A 719 15.45 -16.54 -2.96
C THR A 719 14.39 -15.57 -3.45
N SER A 720 14.11 -14.52 -2.67
CA SER A 720 13.32 -13.37 -3.06
C SER A 720 14.09 -12.09 -2.75
N MET A 721 14.18 -11.20 -3.73
CA MET A 721 14.82 -9.90 -3.60
C MET A 721 13.86 -8.84 -4.12
N SER A 722 13.74 -7.73 -3.40
CA SER A 722 13.02 -6.55 -3.88
C SER A 722 13.87 -5.30 -3.70
N MET A 723 13.74 -4.39 -4.65
CA MET A 723 14.36 -3.07 -4.64
C MET A 723 13.29 -2.05 -5.02
N ALA A 724 13.17 -0.99 -4.23
CA ALA A 724 12.30 0.14 -4.48
C ALA A 724 13.11 1.42 -4.41
N TYR A 725 13.03 2.25 -5.44
CA TYR A 725 13.66 3.56 -5.51
C TYR A 725 12.62 4.64 -5.78
N THR A 726 12.75 5.76 -5.09
CA THR A 726 11.91 6.94 -5.29
C THR A 726 12.78 8.19 -5.40
N LEU A 727 12.53 8.98 -6.43
CA LEU A 727 13.03 10.34 -6.59
C LEU A 727 11.82 11.28 -6.59
N SER A 728 11.67 12.12 -5.57
CA SER A 728 10.46 12.93 -5.42
C SER A 728 10.72 14.35 -4.90
N TRP A 729 9.77 15.24 -5.19
CA TRP A 729 9.69 16.60 -4.73
C TRP A 729 8.30 16.85 -4.15
N SER A 730 8.23 17.39 -2.94
CA SER A 730 7.00 17.86 -2.31
C SER A 730 7.12 19.29 -1.82
N ARG A 731 6.15 20.15 -2.18
CA ARG A 731 6.13 21.56 -1.81
C ARG A 731 4.75 21.98 -1.34
N ARG A 732 4.71 22.93 -0.41
CA ARG A 732 3.51 23.52 0.16
C ARG A 732 3.48 25.02 -0.08
N LEU A 733 2.29 25.62 -0.13
CA LEU A 733 2.04 27.05 -0.22
C LEU A 733 0.90 27.43 0.72
N PHE A 734 1.22 28.09 1.82
CA PHE A 734 0.27 28.66 2.77
C PHE A 734 0.57 30.16 2.88
N LYS A 735 -0.12 30.99 2.11
CA LYS A 735 0.17 32.43 1.99
C LYS A 735 0.08 33.19 3.31
N GLU A 736 -0.73 32.71 4.25
CA GLU A 736 -0.87 33.29 5.57
C GLU A 736 0.31 32.96 6.51
N ILE A 737 1.09 31.91 6.17
CA ILE A 737 2.28 31.49 6.93
C ILE A 737 3.54 31.98 6.25
N TYR A 738 3.63 31.81 4.91
CA TYR A 738 4.77 32.21 4.10
C TYR A 738 4.33 32.52 2.67
N PRO A 739 4.78 33.66 2.07
CA PRO A 739 4.26 34.13 0.77
C PRO A 739 4.69 33.24 -0.42
N GLY A 740 5.73 32.43 -0.28
CA GLY A 740 6.29 31.59 -1.34
C GLY A 740 6.01 30.08 -1.16
N TRP A 741 6.40 29.30 -2.17
CA TRP A 741 6.43 27.85 -2.07
C TRP A 741 7.61 27.37 -1.22
N PHE A 742 7.35 26.60 -0.19
CA PHE A 742 8.37 25.97 0.65
C PHE A 742 8.33 24.44 0.56
N ALA A 743 9.39 23.80 0.97
CA ALA A 743 9.46 22.34 0.95
C ALA A 743 8.55 21.73 2.02
N ASP A 744 7.97 20.58 1.71
CA ASP A 744 7.24 19.79 2.69
C ASP A 744 8.19 19.20 3.74
N GLN A 745 7.68 18.94 4.93
CA GLN A 745 8.40 18.27 6.02
C GLN A 745 8.97 16.92 5.60
N PHE A 746 8.21 16.14 4.85
CA PHE A 746 8.60 14.80 4.36
C PHE A 746 9.08 14.82 2.90
N ASP A 747 9.74 15.90 2.45
CA ASP A 747 10.42 15.98 1.16
C ASP A 747 11.68 15.11 1.16
N ASN A 748 11.50 13.77 1.20
CA ASN A 748 12.60 12.82 1.03
C ASN A 748 12.98 12.75 -0.45
N ARG A 749 14.04 13.48 -0.86
CA ARG A 749 14.44 13.59 -2.26
C ARG A 749 14.77 12.26 -2.89
N HIS A 750 15.57 11.45 -2.21
CA HIS A 750 15.94 10.10 -2.62
C HIS A 750 15.54 9.12 -1.53
N LYS A 751 14.92 8.05 -1.91
CA LYS A 751 14.63 6.92 -1.04
C LYS A 751 14.95 5.62 -1.76
N ILE A 752 15.64 4.71 -1.07
CA ILE A 752 16.02 3.38 -1.56
C ILE A 752 15.66 2.38 -0.48
N ASN A 753 14.95 1.33 -0.85
CA ASN A 753 14.72 0.16 0.00
C ASN A 753 15.18 -1.08 -0.77
N ILE A 754 15.97 -1.91 -0.12
CA ILE A 754 16.40 -3.20 -0.65
C ILE A 754 16.07 -4.26 0.38
N SER A 755 15.38 -5.30 -0.02
CA SER A 755 15.14 -6.46 0.85
C SER A 755 15.55 -7.74 0.15
N LEU A 756 16.14 -8.64 0.91
CA LEU A 756 16.59 -9.95 0.48
C LEU A 756 16.08 -10.98 1.49
N SER A 757 15.48 -12.04 1.00
CA SER A 757 15.09 -13.22 1.80
C SER A 757 15.59 -14.46 1.09
N HIS A 758 16.24 -15.36 1.84
CA HIS A 758 16.73 -16.64 1.32
C HIS A 758 16.45 -17.78 2.31
N SER A 759 15.88 -18.86 1.80
CA SER A 759 15.72 -20.08 2.58
C SER A 759 16.83 -21.08 2.20
N PHE A 760 17.82 -21.23 3.07
CA PHE A 760 18.93 -22.15 2.89
C PHE A 760 18.48 -23.60 2.94
N THR A 761 17.53 -23.87 3.82
CA THR A 761 16.89 -25.19 3.98
C THR A 761 15.41 -24.95 4.32
N GLN A 762 14.62 -26.03 4.38
CA GLN A 762 13.23 -25.95 4.89
C GLN A 762 13.16 -25.44 6.35
N ARG A 763 14.27 -25.57 7.10
CA ARG A 763 14.34 -25.20 8.52
C ARG A 763 14.95 -23.82 8.76
N ILE A 764 15.80 -23.32 7.88
CA ILE A 764 16.56 -22.09 8.08
C ILE A 764 16.30 -21.12 6.95
N SER A 765 15.77 -19.96 7.27
CA SER A 765 15.65 -18.84 6.35
C SER A 765 16.21 -17.56 6.97
N MET A 766 16.87 -16.75 6.16
CA MET A 766 17.41 -15.46 6.57
C MET A 766 16.80 -14.34 5.72
N TYR A 767 16.73 -13.16 6.31
CA TYR A 767 16.33 -11.95 5.61
C TYR A 767 17.23 -10.79 6.00
N ALA A 768 17.38 -9.84 5.08
CA ALA A 768 18.05 -8.57 5.30
C ALA A 768 17.25 -7.46 4.61
N ALA A 769 17.14 -6.32 5.26
CA ALA A 769 16.47 -5.14 4.70
C ALA A 769 17.34 -3.90 4.94
N TRP A 770 17.65 -3.18 3.87
CA TRP A 770 18.37 -1.92 3.96
C TRP A 770 17.51 -0.79 3.44
N THR A 771 17.43 0.26 4.24
CA THR A 771 16.67 1.47 3.95
C THR A 771 17.60 2.67 3.96
N PHE A 772 17.48 3.52 2.96
CA PHE A 772 18.13 4.82 2.88
C PHE A 772 17.13 5.86 2.42
N HIS A 773 17.14 7.04 3.04
CA HIS A 773 16.51 8.23 2.47
C HIS A 773 17.23 9.51 2.88
N THR A 774 17.14 10.53 2.03
CA THR A 774 17.57 11.88 2.41
C THR A 774 16.72 12.38 3.56
N GLY A 775 17.34 13.10 4.49
CA GLY A 775 16.70 13.54 5.73
C GLY A 775 15.41 14.33 5.50
N ASN A 776 14.50 14.24 6.45
CA ASN A 776 13.31 15.05 6.54
C ASN A 776 13.67 16.53 6.71
N ARG A 777 12.72 17.43 6.53
CA ARG A 777 12.92 18.84 6.72
C ARG A 777 12.25 19.30 8.00
N LEU A 778 12.85 20.28 8.64
CA LEU A 778 12.26 20.99 9.77
C LEU A 778 12.58 22.50 9.72
N THR A 779 11.86 23.27 10.50
CA THR A 779 12.06 24.69 10.60
C THR A 779 13.10 24.99 11.67
N MET A 780 14.18 25.65 11.27
CA MET A 780 15.27 26.05 12.13
C MET A 780 15.39 27.58 12.16
N PRO A 781 15.74 28.16 13.32
CA PRO A 781 16.01 29.59 13.38
C PRO A 781 17.24 29.95 12.54
N VAL A 782 17.18 31.08 11.87
CA VAL A 782 18.31 31.66 11.10
C VAL A 782 18.99 32.77 11.86
N GLY A 783 18.38 33.26 12.94
CA GLY A 783 18.90 34.32 13.79
C GLY A 783 18.13 34.37 15.10
N TYR A 784 18.49 35.34 15.93
CA TYR A 784 17.78 35.68 17.14
C TYR A 784 17.78 37.21 17.33
N ALA A 785 16.73 37.72 17.97
CA ALA A 785 16.64 39.10 18.42
C ALA A 785 16.66 39.15 19.95
N LEU A 786 17.49 40.00 20.52
CA LEU A 786 17.46 40.26 21.94
C LEU A 786 16.22 41.07 22.29
N GLN A 787 15.47 40.63 23.27
CA GLN A 787 14.38 41.41 23.82
C GLN A 787 14.97 42.48 24.75
N PRO A 788 14.44 43.75 24.71
CA PRO A 788 14.85 44.74 25.67
C PRO A 788 14.42 44.31 27.08
N ASN A 789 15.35 44.34 28.03
CA ASN A 789 15.06 44.00 29.41
C ASN A 789 14.17 45.09 30.05
N ILE A 790 13.21 44.66 30.87
CA ILE A 790 12.48 45.56 31.76
C ILE A 790 13.46 46.00 32.87
N PRO A 791 13.52 47.30 33.22
CA PRO A 791 14.41 47.74 34.30
C PRO A 791 14.16 47.00 35.60
N GLY A 792 15.19 46.31 36.10
CA GLY A 792 15.14 45.48 37.30
C GLY A 792 15.21 43.98 37.03
N ASP A 793 15.13 43.52 35.79
CA ASP A 793 15.35 42.12 35.40
C ASP A 793 16.81 41.94 34.93
N ASN A 794 17.52 41.00 35.53
CA ASN A 794 18.92 40.68 35.20
C ASN A 794 19.06 39.61 34.11
N GLY A 795 17.95 39.13 33.54
CA GLY A 795 17.93 38.09 32.53
C GLY A 795 17.92 38.67 31.12
N TYR A 796 18.65 38.05 30.20
CA TYR A 796 18.50 38.28 28.77
C TYR A 796 17.47 37.31 28.20
N SER A 797 16.38 37.83 27.62
CA SER A 797 15.49 37.02 26.81
C SER A 797 15.74 37.29 25.31
N TYR A 798 15.57 36.27 24.50
CA TYR A 798 15.72 36.38 23.06
C TYR A 798 14.64 35.59 22.33
N ASP A 799 14.23 36.16 21.18
CA ASP A 799 13.31 35.46 20.26
C ASP A 799 14.05 34.94 19.05
N TYR A 800 13.72 33.73 18.63
CA TYR A 800 14.27 33.17 17.42
C TYR A 800 13.63 33.76 16.17
N ILE A 801 14.47 34.09 15.18
CA ILE A 801 14.05 34.57 13.87
C ILE A 801 14.04 33.39 12.88
N PHE A 802 12.96 33.26 12.16
CA PHE A 802 12.76 32.20 11.15
C PHE A 802 12.54 32.87 9.79
N ASP A 803 13.15 32.31 8.73
CA ASP A 803 13.03 32.85 7.36
C ASP A 803 11.93 32.12 6.55
N CYS A 804 11.90 30.80 6.62
CA CYS A 804 11.02 29.97 5.81
C CYS A 804 10.67 28.69 6.57
N PRO A 805 9.45 28.16 6.49
CA PRO A 805 9.11 26.85 7.02
C PRO A 805 9.94 25.75 6.35
N ASN A 806 10.36 24.74 7.14
CA ASN A 806 11.10 23.59 6.67
C ASN A 806 12.39 23.94 5.90
N ASN A 807 13.07 25.00 6.34
CA ASN A 807 14.29 25.54 5.72
C ASN A 807 15.50 24.62 5.87
N PHE A 808 15.54 23.77 6.90
CA PHE A 808 16.67 22.91 7.21
C PHE A 808 16.37 21.44 6.84
N ARG A 809 17.38 20.74 6.27
CA ARG A 809 17.30 19.31 6.00
C ARG A 809 18.12 18.54 7.02
N LEU A 810 17.49 17.59 7.68
CA LEU A 810 18.17 16.65 8.60
C LEU A 810 19.21 15.81 7.86
N PRO A 811 20.20 15.25 8.58
CA PRO A 811 21.11 14.24 8.04
C PRO A 811 20.34 13.08 7.40
N SER A 812 20.99 12.45 6.43
CA SER A 812 20.39 11.28 5.75
C SER A 812 20.16 10.14 6.73
N TYR A 813 19.04 9.48 6.56
CA TYR A 813 18.65 8.29 7.30
C TYR A 813 19.12 7.04 6.57
N HIS A 814 19.74 6.11 7.28
CA HIS A 814 19.98 4.77 6.74
C HIS A 814 20.06 3.72 7.84
N ARG A 815 19.60 2.51 7.53
CA ARG A 815 19.52 1.41 8.48
C ARG A 815 19.62 0.07 7.75
N LEU A 816 20.29 -0.88 8.37
CA LEU A 816 20.32 -2.28 7.97
C LEU A 816 19.69 -3.12 9.07
N ASP A 817 18.73 -3.94 8.70
CA ASP A 817 18.05 -4.89 9.57
C ASP A 817 18.32 -6.30 9.04
N ILE A 818 18.64 -7.24 9.93
CA ILE A 818 18.97 -8.62 9.57
C ILE A 818 18.21 -9.56 10.50
N GLY A 819 17.74 -10.68 9.98
CA GLY A 819 17.10 -11.69 10.83
C GLY A 819 17.14 -13.10 10.24
N ALA A 820 16.92 -14.05 11.11
CA ALA A 820 16.88 -15.46 10.77
C ALA A 820 15.71 -16.17 11.46
N ASN A 821 15.09 -17.08 10.73
CA ASN A 821 14.05 -17.98 11.24
C ASN A 821 14.57 -19.41 11.27
N PHE A 822 14.40 -20.07 12.42
CA PHE A 822 14.75 -21.46 12.62
C PHE A 822 13.47 -22.26 12.92
N ARG A 823 13.07 -23.09 11.97
CA ARG A 823 11.86 -23.93 12.06
C ARG A 823 12.23 -25.30 12.60
N HIS A 824 11.41 -25.81 13.49
CA HIS A 824 11.54 -27.16 14.02
C HIS A 824 10.17 -27.78 14.28
N THR A 825 10.12 -29.10 14.29
CA THR A 825 8.91 -29.82 14.70
C THR A 825 9.03 -30.15 16.19
N THR A 826 8.01 -29.78 16.96
CA THR A 826 7.95 -30.08 18.40
C THR A 826 7.70 -31.57 18.61
N ARG A 827 7.87 -32.06 19.86
CA ARG A 827 7.60 -33.48 20.25
C ARG A 827 6.15 -33.90 19.96
N HIS A 828 5.21 -32.96 19.90
CA HIS A 828 3.80 -33.21 19.60
C HIS A 828 3.44 -33.00 18.09
N GLY A 829 4.44 -32.98 17.21
CA GLY A 829 4.22 -32.79 15.76
C GLY A 829 3.79 -31.39 15.34
N LYS A 830 3.89 -30.38 16.22
CA LYS A 830 3.56 -28.98 15.91
C LYS A 830 4.78 -28.24 15.36
N GLU A 831 4.54 -27.19 14.53
CA GLU A 831 5.62 -26.36 14.01
C GLU A 831 6.01 -25.28 15.04
N GLY A 832 7.29 -25.26 15.42
CA GLY A 832 7.88 -24.21 16.23
C GLY A 832 8.86 -23.39 15.38
N ILE A 833 8.85 -22.06 15.55
CA ILE A 833 9.71 -21.14 14.81
C ILE A 833 10.39 -20.18 15.81
N TRP A 834 11.70 -20.24 15.87
CA TRP A 834 12.52 -19.21 16.51
C TRP A 834 12.84 -18.13 15.46
N ASN A 835 12.58 -16.87 15.80
CA ASN A 835 13.08 -15.72 15.04
C ASN A 835 14.13 -15.00 15.90
N VAL A 836 15.26 -14.71 15.28
CA VAL A 836 16.32 -13.87 15.87
C VAL A 836 16.59 -12.74 14.88
N SER A 837 16.49 -11.51 15.34
CA SER A 837 16.68 -10.33 14.49
C SER A 837 17.49 -9.24 15.15
N LEU A 838 18.23 -8.51 14.32
CA LEU A 838 19.01 -7.34 14.66
C LEU A 838 18.39 -6.14 13.95
N TYR A 839 17.82 -5.24 14.70
CA TYR A 839 17.41 -3.93 14.21
C TYR A 839 18.61 -3.00 14.26
N ASN A 840 18.82 -2.22 13.18
CA ASN A 840 19.93 -1.29 13.05
C ASN A 840 21.31 -1.98 13.27
N ALA A 841 21.58 -3.02 12.49
CA ALA A 841 22.70 -3.95 12.68
C ALA A 841 24.09 -3.30 12.73
N TYR A 842 24.29 -2.12 12.13
CA TYR A 842 25.53 -1.35 12.23
C TYR A 842 25.46 -0.14 13.17
N CYS A 843 24.40 -0.06 14.02
CA CYS A 843 24.26 0.91 15.10
C CYS A 843 24.36 2.39 14.65
N HIS A 844 23.76 2.76 13.50
CA HIS A 844 23.72 4.14 13.06
C HIS A 844 22.61 4.89 13.80
N LEU A 845 22.95 5.88 14.63
CA LEU A 845 21.97 6.68 15.35
C LEU A 845 21.34 7.71 14.42
N ASN A 846 20.23 7.35 13.80
CA ASN A 846 19.48 8.23 12.92
C ASN A 846 18.89 9.40 13.72
N THR A 847 19.00 10.61 13.17
CA THR A 847 18.51 11.83 13.82
C THR A 847 16.99 11.82 13.92
N MET A 848 16.47 11.87 15.15
CA MET A 848 15.04 11.97 15.44
C MET A 848 14.58 13.41 15.61
N TYR A 849 15.34 14.19 16.38
CA TYR A 849 15.10 15.63 16.53
C TYR A 849 16.40 16.39 16.71
N VAL A 850 16.31 17.69 16.58
CA VAL A 850 17.45 18.62 16.69
C VAL A 850 17.13 19.66 17.76
N LYS A 851 18.08 19.88 18.64
CA LYS A 851 18.01 20.97 19.60
C LYS A 851 18.96 22.10 19.18
N VAL A 852 18.42 23.31 19.12
CA VAL A 852 19.19 24.53 18.90
C VAL A 852 19.45 25.18 20.25
N ARG A 853 20.69 25.54 20.48
CA ARG A 853 21.09 26.36 21.65
C ARG A 853 22.05 27.44 21.19
N LEU A 854 22.10 28.53 21.92
CA LEU A 854 23.20 29.48 21.86
C LEU A 854 24.31 28.97 22.78
N ASP A 855 25.54 28.99 22.30
CA ASP A 855 26.72 28.74 23.14
C ASP A 855 27.10 30.02 23.91
N ASP A 856 28.10 29.91 24.79
CA ASP A 856 28.59 31.05 25.61
C ASP A 856 29.14 32.21 24.75
N ASN A 857 29.37 32.01 23.46
CA ASN A 857 29.78 33.01 22.49
C ASN A 857 28.62 33.50 21.61
N ASN A 858 27.37 33.22 21.98
CA ASN A 858 26.15 33.59 21.26
C ASN A 858 26.08 33.01 19.83
N LYS A 859 26.74 31.83 19.59
CA LYS A 859 26.66 31.11 18.32
C LYS A 859 25.66 29.97 18.40
N PHE A 860 24.94 29.73 17.32
CA PHE A 860 24.04 28.59 17.25
C PHE A 860 24.81 27.28 17.29
N GLN A 861 24.49 26.45 18.25
CA GLN A 861 24.88 25.06 18.30
C GLN A 861 23.69 24.17 17.95
N ILE A 862 23.88 23.30 16.95
CA ILE A 862 22.88 22.32 16.52
C ILE A 862 23.31 20.97 17.07
N LYS A 863 22.54 20.41 17.98
CA LYS A 863 22.77 19.07 18.53
C LYS A 863 21.73 18.10 17.98
N ASN A 864 22.19 17.08 17.26
CA ASN A 864 21.35 16.00 16.76
C ASN A 864 21.16 14.93 17.83
N TYR A 865 19.92 14.48 17.99
CA TYR A 865 19.59 13.39 18.91
C TYR A 865 19.01 12.22 18.13
N GLY A 866 19.68 11.08 18.23
CA GLY A 866 19.23 9.78 17.76
C GLY A 866 19.25 8.80 18.92
N TYR A 867 18.18 8.04 19.11
CA TYR A 867 17.97 7.24 20.30
C TYR A 867 17.95 5.74 20.08
N ILE A 868 17.83 5.28 18.82
CA ILE A 868 17.65 3.85 18.56
C ILE A 868 19.00 3.22 18.16
N PRO A 869 19.68 2.56 19.10
CA PRO A 869 20.92 1.83 18.81
C PRO A 869 20.59 0.50 18.12
N ILE A 870 21.56 -0.39 18.04
CA ILE A 870 21.33 -1.79 17.69
C ILE A 870 20.40 -2.44 18.72
N ILE A 871 19.37 -3.14 18.26
CA ILE A 871 18.45 -3.90 19.11
C ILE A 871 18.43 -5.36 18.64
N LEU A 872 18.87 -6.25 19.53
CA LEU A 872 18.70 -7.69 19.37
C LEU A 872 17.28 -8.06 19.83
N SER A 873 16.56 -8.79 18.99
CA SER A 873 15.23 -9.29 19.32
C SER A 873 15.14 -10.79 19.05
N VAL A 874 14.43 -11.48 19.93
CA VAL A 874 14.15 -12.91 19.82
C VAL A 874 12.68 -13.13 20.04
N SER A 875 12.08 -13.98 19.20
CA SER A 875 10.70 -14.45 19.41
C SER A 875 10.58 -15.94 19.13
N TYR A 876 9.58 -16.53 19.75
CA TYR A 876 9.18 -17.92 19.52
C TYR A 876 7.72 -17.98 19.11
N THR A 877 7.44 -18.64 18.01
CA THR A 877 6.09 -18.86 17.47
C THR A 877 5.79 -20.34 17.41
N LEU A 878 4.68 -20.75 17.98
CA LEU A 878 4.14 -22.12 17.93
C LEU A 878 2.86 -22.11 17.10
N LYS A 879 2.80 -22.96 16.07
CA LYS A 879 1.59 -23.22 15.30
C LYS A 879 1.02 -24.59 15.67
N PHE A 880 -0.27 -24.67 15.95
CA PHE A 880 -0.93 -25.87 16.44
C PHE A 880 -2.30 -26.12 15.79
#